data_1c93fbd595383e4cead86a45160ecdf9
#
_entry.id   1c93fbd595383e4cead86a45160ecdf9
#
_cell.length_a   1.000
_cell.length_b   1.000
_cell.length_c   1.000
_cell.angle_alpha   90.00
_cell.angle_beta   90.00
_cell.angle_gamma   90.00
#
_symmetry.space_group_name_H-M   'P 1'
#
loop_
_entity.id
_entity.type
_entity.pdbx_description
1 polymer ?
#
loop_
_entity_poly.entity_id
_entity_poly.type
_entity_poly.pdbx_seq_one_letter_code
_entity_poly.pdbx_strand_id
1 'polypeptide(L)'
;MSRSLESLQSDIQYGFIDRSADAAFIENPALIADEDESTMFSFLRSELATADSFIFSVAFVSADGVGAIKQDLQTFGGRGVIVTGTYLDFNEPAALRELLTLKNVEVFVMEGVPHHAKGYIFTHSDHITAVIGSSNLTRTALISNHEWNVRFSTHKDGDIAWQLKEAAHNHRANAVPLTEEWIANYEREREPRRIVIRDSQPVAITPDGERIEPNAMQVEALSALDEVVQKGGKRALIISATGTGKTILAALAARQLQARRILFVVHREQILRSAADSFKRVLGLEDDQIGFLVGHQRETNTMVVFSTIQSLSKMETLAEISPVHFDLVIIDEVHRSGAVSYQRVLDYFRPRFTLGLTATPERSDGFNIYKLFNYNVPYEIRLEGALENHMLVPFDYYGVTDYQNARGSIGDSSKLADLLSTERVSYIVGAIQDYSFAEGSKGLIFCSSNEEAAGLSTALNMRNVHGRRLRTVAISGATPVDERLRVVERLESGKLDYILTVDIFNEGIDIPAVNVVVFLRSTESSIIFTQQLGRGLRKADGKKTLRVIDFIGNYANNYLIPIALTGERSADPDKIREKVRKTRRNPVAGGSTVSFDEVSTARIVESLKKARLTSQAAKHKEIAALESRLGRIPMLADFVIQQAMDPFILAATAEKDGKSRNYWTLLSKLGFVEAGPSASEQQFLSFLTVELLNGKRPQELLLLQELLREGPDAIVSEKRYAEILTQWHPGLQVSEKVLQTVEDIFAISWFKDAGKKLYGTIPLMERDERGFRLGRDFAGLYFSYSANHPSPEASFRHHVDDVIETGLMINARRYGKSDELIVGEVYTRKDVSRLLNWSSNGQSTMFGYKVDKETGTC
;
A
#
# COMPACT_ATOMS: atom_id res chain seq x y z
N MET A 1 2.87 5.86 34.34
CA MET A 1 2.21 5.28 35.53
C MET A 1 3.11 4.16 36.02
N SER A 2 3.53 4.22 37.28
CA SER A 2 4.30 3.12 37.91
C SER A 2 3.39 1.90 37.97
N ARG A 3 3.79 0.82 37.30
CA ARG A 3 3.06 -0.46 37.32
C ARG A 3 3.25 -1.10 38.69
N SER A 4 2.17 -1.47 39.35
CA SER A 4 2.26 -2.06 40.66
C SER A 4 2.89 -3.45 40.59
N LEU A 5 3.66 -3.82 41.58
CA LEU A 5 4.19 -5.19 41.74
C LEU A 5 3.06 -6.24 41.72
N GLU A 6 1.87 -5.88 42.22
CA GLU A 6 0.67 -6.71 42.20
C GLU A 6 0.16 -7.04 40.80
N SER A 7 0.17 -6.04 39.86
CA SER A 7 -0.20 -6.29 38.46
C SER A 7 0.77 -7.25 37.78
N LEU A 8 2.09 -7.08 38.00
CA LEU A 8 3.10 -7.97 37.44
C LEU A 8 2.95 -9.41 38.00
N GLN A 9 2.68 -9.54 39.31
CA GLN A 9 2.46 -10.87 39.95
C GLN A 9 1.22 -11.56 39.38
N SER A 10 0.11 -10.82 39.21
CA SER A 10 -1.11 -11.38 38.65
C SER A 10 -0.93 -11.84 37.20
N ASP A 11 -0.23 -11.06 36.38
CA ASP A 11 0.06 -11.37 34.99
C ASP A 11 1.00 -12.58 34.83
N ILE A 12 2.00 -12.73 35.70
CA ILE A 12 2.89 -13.90 35.76
C ILE A 12 2.10 -15.15 36.18
N GLN A 13 1.25 -15.02 37.18
CA GLN A 13 0.40 -16.13 37.65
C GLN A 13 -0.53 -16.60 36.54
N TYR A 14 -1.22 -15.70 35.89
CA TYR A 14 -2.09 -16.01 34.76
C TYR A 14 -1.33 -16.67 33.60
N GLY A 15 -0.19 -16.10 33.20
CA GLY A 15 0.53 -16.51 32.00
C GLY A 15 1.32 -17.81 32.15
N PHE A 16 1.89 -18.08 33.34
CA PHE A 16 2.77 -19.23 33.55
C PHE A 16 2.21 -20.31 34.48
N ILE A 17 1.21 -19.99 35.29
CA ILE A 17 0.77 -20.92 36.34
C ILE A 17 -0.70 -21.35 36.16
N ASP A 18 -1.63 -20.39 36.09
CA ASP A 18 -3.05 -20.68 36.07
C ASP A 18 -3.85 -19.64 35.27
N ARG A 19 -4.36 -20.06 34.12
CA ARG A 19 -5.16 -19.22 33.23
C ARG A 19 -6.49 -18.74 33.84
N SER A 20 -6.94 -19.34 34.93
CA SER A 20 -8.13 -18.91 35.66
C SER A 20 -7.87 -17.79 36.67
N ALA A 21 -6.60 -17.44 36.94
CA ALA A 21 -6.25 -16.32 37.79
C ALA A 21 -6.65 -14.98 37.18
N ASP A 22 -7.01 -14.02 38.03
CA ASP A 22 -7.20 -12.64 37.57
C ASP A 22 -5.88 -12.06 37.08
N ALA A 23 -5.92 -11.34 35.96
CA ALA A 23 -4.76 -10.71 35.35
C ALA A 23 -5.03 -9.23 34.98
N ALA A 24 -3.99 -8.40 35.08
CA ALA A 24 -4.06 -7.01 34.63
C ALA A 24 -3.89 -6.89 33.11
N PHE A 25 -3.38 -7.94 32.44
CA PHE A 25 -3.09 -8.00 31.00
C PHE A 25 -2.15 -6.90 30.50
N ILE A 26 -1.24 -6.43 31.34
CA ILE A 26 -0.27 -5.38 31.03
C ILE A 26 1.10 -6.01 30.68
N GLU A 27 1.58 -6.92 31.55
CA GLU A 27 2.88 -7.60 31.43
C GLU A 27 2.75 -9.11 31.23
N ASN A 28 1.66 -9.55 30.70
CA ASN A 28 1.36 -10.95 30.52
C ASN A 28 2.44 -11.65 29.69
N PRO A 29 3.00 -12.78 30.14
CA PRO A 29 3.87 -13.59 29.28
C PRO A 29 3.16 -13.99 28.00
N ALA A 30 3.87 -13.87 26.88
CA ALA A 30 3.29 -14.12 25.57
C ALA A 30 4.27 -14.85 24.64
N LEU A 31 3.73 -15.71 23.80
CA LEU A 31 4.46 -16.26 22.66
C LEU A 31 4.30 -15.30 21.46
N ILE A 32 5.43 -14.82 20.95
CA ILE A 32 5.47 -14.07 19.70
C ILE A 32 5.81 -15.09 18.61
N ALA A 33 4.82 -15.41 17.77
CA ALA A 33 4.92 -16.45 16.76
C ALA A 33 4.71 -15.93 15.33
N ASP A 34 4.75 -14.60 15.14
CA ASP A 34 4.49 -13.91 13.86
C ASP A 34 3.13 -14.27 13.25
N GLU A 35 2.19 -14.66 14.11
CA GLU A 35 0.79 -14.84 13.77
C GLU A 35 0.01 -13.60 14.23
N ASP A 36 -0.89 -13.11 13.39
CA ASP A 36 -1.69 -11.90 13.62
C ASP A 36 -0.88 -10.59 13.73
N GLU A 37 -1.30 -9.64 14.55
CA GLU A 37 -0.66 -8.31 14.72
C GLU A 37 0.58 -8.35 15.65
N SER A 38 1.01 -9.52 16.13
CA SER A 38 2.05 -9.71 17.15
C SER A 38 3.36 -10.22 16.52
N THR A 39 4.09 -9.33 15.86
CA THR A 39 5.40 -9.63 15.28
C THR A 39 6.54 -9.20 16.21
N MET A 40 7.73 -9.80 16.04
CA MET A 40 8.94 -9.35 16.75
C MET A 40 9.25 -7.89 16.45
N PHE A 41 8.96 -7.43 15.24
CA PHE A 41 9.08 -6.02 14.84
C PHE A 41 8.19 -5.10 15.67
N SER A 42 6.89 -5.44 15.84
CA SER A 42 5.96 -4.63 16.62
C SER A 42 6.36 -4.55 18.10
N PHE A 43 6.84 -5.67 18.62
CA PHE A 43 7.33 -5.76 20.01
C PHE A 43 8.55 -4.85 20.22
N LEU A 44 9.60 -4.98 19.39
CA LEU A 44 10.83 -4.17 19.53
C LEU A 44 10.53 -2.68 19.51
N ARG A 45 9.68 -2.22 18.61
CA ARG A 45 9.28 -0.81 18.52
C ARG A 45 8.51 -0.33 19.76
N SER A 46 7.64 -1.18 20.30
CA SER A 46 6.91 -0.85 21.52
C SER A 46 7.82 -0.69 22.73
N GLU A 47 8.79 -1.58 22.89
CA GLU A 47 9.74 -1.52 24.01
C GLU A 47 10.74 -0.37 23.85
N LEU A 48 11.29 -0.15 22.65
CA LEU A 48 12.19 0.98 22.38
C LEU A 48 11.54 2.35 22.65
N ALA A 49 10.23 2.45 22.54
CA ALA A 49 9.50 3.69 22.83
C ALA A 49 9.39 4.00 24.33
N THR A 50 9.59 3.02 25.23
CA THR A 50 9.31 3.17 26.68
C THR A 50 10.45 2.76 27.60
N ALA A 51 11.44 2.02 27.11
CA ALA A 51 12.55 1.52 27.91
C ALA A 51 13.58 2.61 28.25
N ASP A 52 14.22 2.50 29.40
CA ASP A 52 15.36 3.34 29.84
C ASP A 52 16.68 2.87 29.21
N SER A 53 16.82 1.56 28.97
CA SER A 53 17.99 0.98 28.31
C SER A 53 17.65 -0.38 27.72
N PHE A 54 18.46 -0.83 26.74
CA PHE A 54 18.31 -2.16 26.17
C PHE A 54 19.66 -2.87 25.96
N ILE A 55 19.61 -4.20 25.92
CA ILE A 55 20.71 -5.06 25.49
C ILE A 55 20.15 -6.10 24.50
N PHE A 56 20.68 -6.08 23.28
CA PHE A 56 20.41 -7.13 22.29
C PHE A 56 21.64 -8.03 22.19
N SER A 57 21.46 -9.32 22.39
CA SER A 57 22.48 -10.35 22.16
C SER A 57 21.99 -11.25 21.05
N VAL A 58 22.50 -11.05 19.83
CA VAL A 58 21.98 -11.67 18.61
C VAL A 58 23.09 -12.25 17.75
N ALA A 59 22.87 -13.45 17.22
CA ALA A 59 23.87 -14.13 16.39
C ALA A 59 24.08 -13.41 15.05
N PHE A 60 23.00 -13.00 14.39
CA PHE A 60 23.04 -12.45 13.06
C PHE A 60 22.33 -11.09 12.97
N VAL A 61 22.95 -10.19 12.18
CA VAL A 61 22.46 -8.86 11.89
C VAL A 61 22.49 -8.64 10.38
N SER A 62 21.44 -8.07 9.83
CA SER A 62 21.40 -7.62 8.44
C SER A 62 21.14 -6.11 8.33
N ALA A 63 21.66 -5.49 7.28
CA ALA A 63 21.47 -4.06 7.06
C ALA A 63 20.01 -3.66 6.91
N ASP A 64 19.18 -4.53 6.35
CA ASP A 64 17.74 -4.38 6.22
C ASP A 64 16.98 -4.67 7.52
N GLY A 65 17.49 -5.54 8.39
CA GLY A 65 16.97 -5.73 9.75
C GLY A 65 17.19 -4.52 10.63
N VAL A 66 18.40 -3.97 10.64
CA VAL A 66 18.69 -2.68 11.32
C VAL A 66 17.87 -1.55 10.70
N GLY A 67 17.77 -1.50 9.37
CA GLY A 67 16.99 -0.51 8.64
C GLY A 67 15.52 -0.47 9.08
N ALA A 68 14.91 -1.62 9.32
CA ALA A 68 13.52 -1.72 9.71
C ALA A 68 13.18 -0.97 11.01
N ILE A 69 14.08 -0.97 12.00
CA ILE A 69 13.91 -0.29 13.30
C ILE A 69 14.90 0.87 13.50
N LYS A 70 15.53 1.34 12.42
CA LYS A 70 16.64 2.32 12.51
C LYS A 70 16.18 3.63 13.12
N GLN A 71 15.01 4.13 12.79
CA GLN A 71 14.50 5.38 13.35
C GLN A 71 14.25 5.25 14.85
N ASP A 72 13.70 4.13 15.30
CA ASP A 72 13.46 3.88 16.71
C ASP A 72 14.79 3.81 17.49
N LEU A 73 15.82 3.17 16.93
CA LEU A 73 17.17 3.13 17.50
C LEU A 73 17.86 4.49 17.49
N GLN A 74 17.74 5.29 16.43
CA GLN A 74 18.34 6.62 16.31
C GLN A 74 17.71 7.65 17.26
N THR A 75 16.42 7.52 17.54
CA THR A 75 15.67 8.41 18.44
C THR A 75 15.62 7.91 19.87
N PHE A 76 16.18 6.74 20.15
CA PHE A 76 16.22 6.16 21.50
C PHE A 76 16.96 7.07 22.48
N GLY A 77 16.26 7.51 23.52
CA GLY A 77 16.78 8.46 24.50
C GLY A 77 17.68 7.85 25.57
N GLY A 78 17.70 6.52 25.70
CA GLY A 78 18.46 5.80 26.70
C GLY A 78 19.80 5.28 26.18
N ARG A 79 20.36 4.27 26.86
CA ARG A 79 21.57 3.56 26.43
C ARG A 79 21.25 2.21 25.85
N GLY A 80 21.74 1.94 24.63
CA GLY A 80 21.65 0.64 23.98
C GLY A 80 22.98 -0.10 23.94
N VAL A 81 22.93 -1.41 24.04
CA VAL A 81 24.07 -2.30 23.80
C VAL A 81 23.64 -3.38 22.82
N ILE A 82 24.44 -3.60 21.78
CA ILE A 82 24.23 -4.74 20.85
C ILE A 82 25.49 -5.59 20.88
N VAL A 83 25.32 -6.88 21.16
CA VAL A 83 26.37 -7.89 21.07
C VAL A 83 26.02 -8.85 19.95
N THR A 84 26.92 -9.01 18.99
CA THR A 84 26.75 -9.97 17.87
C THR A 84 27.99 -10.83 17.72
N GLY A 85 28.01 -11.78 16.77
CA GLY A 85 29.14 -12.69 16.60
C GLY A 85 29.63 -12.76 15.16
N THR A 86 30.72 -13.52 14.95
CA THR A 86 31.28 -13.83 13.62
C THR A 86 30.93 -15.24 13.15
N TYR A 87 30.03 -15.93 13.84
CA TYR A 87 29.68 -17.31 13.58
C TYR A 87 29.20 -17.54 12.13
N LEU A 88 29.87 -18.46 11.44
CA LEU A 88 29.61 -18.83 10.05
C LEU A 88 29.69 -17.66 9.03
N ASP A 89 30.32 -16.56 9.36
CA ASP A 89 30.50 -15.38 8.51
C ASP A 89 29.17 -14.81 7.92
N PHE A 90 28.04 -15.02 8.62
CA PHE A 90 26.73 -14.54 8.15
C PHE A 90 26.56 -13.03 8.29
N ASN A 91 27.25 -12.37 9.22
CA ASN A 91 27.18 -10.93 9.35
C ASN A 91 27.97 -10.24 8.22
N GLU A 92 27.25 -9.51 7.38
CA GLU A 92 27.86 -8.76 6.28
C GLU A 92 28.56 -7.50 6.81
N PRO A 93 29.75 -7.13 6.31
CA PRO A 93 30.45 -5.88 6.73
C PRO A 93 29.55 -4.65 6.65
N ALA A 94 28.71 -4.56 5.61
CA ALA A 94 27.75 -3.48 5.46
C ALA A 94 26.73 -3.42 6.63
N ALA A 95 26.30 -4.56 7.14
CA ALA A 95 25.39 -4.61 8.29
C ALA A 95 26.08 -4.14 9.57
N LEU A 96 27.33 -4.50 9.75
CA LEU A 96 28.15 -4.06 10.90
C LEU A 96 28.42 -2.54 10.83
N ARG A 97 28.67 -1.99 9.64
CA ARG A 97 28.79 -0.54 9.45
C ARG A 97 27.49 0.20 9.73
N GLU A 98 26.33 -0.43 9.43
CA GLU A 98 25.03 0.15 9.82
C GLU A 98 24.90 0.31 11.33
N LEU A 99 25.37 -0.67 12.13
CA LEU A 99 25.36 -0.58 13.57
C LEU A 99 26.23 0.57 14.10
N LEU A 100 27.37 0.85 13.48
CA LEU A 100 28.24 1.97 13.86
C LEU A 100 27.61 3.36 13.60
N THR A 101 26.56 3.44 12.77
CA THR A 101 25.84 4.71 12.54
C THR A 101 24.85 5.05 13.65
N LEU A 102 24.55 4.11 14.56
CA LEU A 102 23.57 4.30 15.62
C LEU A 102 24.11 5.23 16.72
N LYS A 103 23.25 6.16 17.13
CA LYS A 103 23.54 7.06 18.25
C LYS A 103 23.16 6.37 19.57
N ASN A 104 23.88 6.64 20.63
CA ASN A 104 23.61 6.09 21.98
C ASN A 104 23.58 4.54 22.06
N VAL A 105 24.18 3.86 21.10
CA VAL A 105 24.26 2.38 21.06
C VAL A 105 25.72 1.96 20.98
N GLU A 106 26.16 1.20 21.97
CA GLU A 106 27.48 0.57 21.99
C GLU A 106 27.36 -0.82 21.29
N VAL A 107 28.26 -1.12 20.39
CA VAL A 107 28.24 -2.40 19.65
C VAL A 107 29.53 -3.19 19.95
N PHE A 108 29.34 -4.48 20.22
CA PHE A 108 30.41 -5.42 20.54
C PHE A 108 30.30 -6.67 19.65
N VAL A 109 31.44 -7.28 19.38
CA VAL A 109 31.52 -8.53 18.57
C VAL A 109 32.23 -9.62 19.36
N MET A 110 31.63 -10.79 19.45
CA MET A 110 32.23 -11.98 20.01
C MET A 110 33.11 -12.68 18.96
N GLU A 111 34.39 -12.80 19.25
CA GLU A 111 35.40 -13.42 18.42
C GLU A 111 35.76 -14.82 18.90
N GLY A 112 36.00 -15.73 17.92
CA GLY A 112 36.57 -17.06 18.23
C GLY A 112 35.67 -18.04 18.99
N VAL A 113 34.48 -17.60 19.43
CA VAL A 113 33.50 -18.42 20.14
C VAL A 113 32.18 -18.41 19.36
N PRO A 114 31.54 -19.58 19.15
CA PRO A 114 30.22 -19.61 18.52
C PRO A 114 29.20 -18.83 19.34
N HIS A 115 28.73 -17.70 18.83
CA HIS A 115 27.67 -16.90 19.42
C HIS A 115 26.37 -17.15 18.68
N HIS A 116 25.41 -17.80 19.33
CA HIS A 116 24.11 -18.13 18.73
C HIS A 116 22.95 -17.66 19.58
N ALA A 117 23.18 -16.72 20.51
CA ALA A 117 22.13 -16.14 21.34
C ALA A 117 21.14 -15.32 20.51
N LYS A 118 19.91 -15.26 20.96
CA LYS A 118 18.84 -14.39 20.43
C LYS A 118 18.01 -13.96 21.62
N GLY A 119 18.53 -12.92 22.29
CA GLY A 119 17.94 -12.33 23.47
C GLY A 119 17.83 -10.81 23.34
N TYR A 120 16.68 -10.29 23.64
CA TYR A 120 16.38 -8.87 23.63
C TYR A 120 15.89 -8.49 25.02
N ILE A 121 16.63 -7.65 25.72
CA ILE A 121 16.41 -7.29 27.12
C ILE A 121 16.20 -5.79 27.20
N PHE A 122 15.06 -5.36 27.74
CA PHE A 122 14.69 -3.98 27.95
C PHE A 122 14.56 -3.71 29.46
N THR A 123 15.19 -2.63 29.91
CA THR A 123 15.08 -2.19 31.29
C THR A 123 14.21 -0.95 31.36
N HIS A 124 13.17 -1.04 32.18
CA HIS A 124 12.27 0.06 32.52
C HIS A 124 12.51 0.55 33.95
N SER A 125 11.78 1.58 34.36
CA SER A 125 11.96 2.17 35.71
C SER A 125 11.75 1.18 36.87
N ASP A 126 10.84 0.21 36.72
CA ASP A 126 10.37 -0.71 37.78
C ASP A 126 10.51 -2.20 37.43
N HIS A 127 10.67 -2.57 36.15
CA HIS A 127 10.74 -3.97 35.70
C HIS A 127 11.76 -4.15 34.56
N ILE A 128 11.96 -5.40 34.17
CA ILE A 128 12.69 -5.80 32.97
C ILE A 128 11.75 -6.60 32.08
N THR A 129 11.68 -6.26 30.80
CA THR A 129 11.04 -7.08 29.79
C THR A 129 12.10 -7.78 28.95
N ALA A 130 11.95 -9.08 28.75
CA ALA A 130 12.86 -9.85 27.92
C ALA A 130 12.11 -10.67 26.87
N VAL A 131 12.75 -10.83 25.71
CA VAL A 131 12.36 -11.80 24.69
C VAL A 131 13.52 -12.72 24.42
N ILE A 132 13.27 -14.01 24.49
CA ILE A 132 14.23 -15.07 24.19
C ILE A 132 13.59 -16.03 23.20
N GLY A 133 14.27 -16.35 22.11
CA GLY A 133 13.73 -17.26 21.11
C GLY A 133 14.63 -17.50 19.91
N SER A 134 14.03 -17.57 18.73
CA SER A 134 14.73 -17.89 17.48
C SER A 134 15.06 -16.65 16.61
N SER A 135 14.47 -15.49 16.85
CA SER A 135 14.62 -14.30 16.01
C SER A 135 15.99 -13.65 16.10
N ASN A 136 16.66 -13.53 14.96
CA ASN A 136 17.84 -12.68 14.77
C ASN A 136 17.44 -11.24 14.42
N LEU A 137 18.40 -10.29 14.42
CA LEU A 137 18.16 -8.93 13.97
C LEU A 137 18.27 -8.85 12.43
N THR A 138 17.39 -9.60 11.78
CA THR A 138 17.24 -9.64 10.32
C THR A 138 15.81 -9.30 9.94
N ARG A 139 15.59 -8.69 8.76
CA ARG A 139 14.26 -8.27 8.34
C ARG A 139 13.26 -9.44 8.34
N THR A 140 13.67 -10.56 7.79
CA THR A 140 12.82 -11.75 7.71
C THR A 140 12.44 -12.29 9.09
N ALA A 141 13.38 -12.36 10.02
CA ALA A 141 13.11 -12.84 11.38
C ALA A 141 12.25 -11.86 12.21
N LEU A 142 12.29 -10.56 11.89
CA LEU A 142 11.47 -9.57 12.59
C LEU A 142 10.04 -9.46 12.06
N ILE A 143 9.81 -9.76 10.76
CA ILE A 143 8.57 -9.36 10.07
C ILE A 143 7.83 -10.53 9.43
N SER A 144 8.52 -11.53 8.88
CA SER A 144 7.90 -12.49 7.95
C SER A 144 8.19 -13.97 8.19
N ASN A 145 9.21 -14.31 8.97
CA ASN A 145 9.48 -15.72 9.30
C ASN A 145 8.59 -16.20 10.45
N HIS A 146 8.26 -17.49 10.43
CA HIS A 146 7.66 -18.15 11.58
C HIS A 146 8.73 -18.41 12.64
N GLU A 147 8.89 -17.46 13.55
CA GLU A 147 9.84 -17.52 14.65
C GLU A 147 9.09 -17.71 15.97
N TRP A 148 9.67 -18.47 16.89
CA TRP A 148 9.09 -18.65 18.22
C TRP A 148 9.93 -17.90 19.25
N ASN A 149 9.30 -16.90 19.86
CA ASN A 149 9.94 -16.07 20.86
C ASN A 149 9.02 -15.98 22.09
N VAL A 150 9.57 -16.19 23.28
CA VAL A 150 8.85 -16.01 24.53
C VAL A 150 9.15 -14.64 25.09
N ARG A 151 8.12 -13.80 25.19
CA ARG A 151 8.16 -12.52 25.89
C ARG A 151 7.72 -12.73 27.34
N PHE A 152 8.47 -12.17 28.28
CA PHE A 152 8.07 -12.09 29.68
C PHE A 152 8.64 -10.86 30.35
N SER A 153 8.00 -10.40 31.42
CA SER A 153 8.47 -9.31 32.26
C SER A 153 8.77 -9.83 33.66
N THR A 154 9.74 -9.23 34.32
CA THR A 154 10.17 -9.60 35.69
C THR A 154 10.51 -8.34 36.48
N HIS A 155 10.31 -8.39 37.81
CA HIS A 155 10.78 -7.32 38.69
C HIS A 155 12.31 -7.21 38.63
N LYS A 156 12.85 -6.01 38.82
CA LYS A 156 14.32 -5.76 38.79
C LYS A 156 15.13 -6.58 39.78
N ASP A 157 14.52 -6.93 40.91
CA ASP A 157 15.15 -7.71 41.99
C ASP A 157 14.78 -9.22 41.89
N GLY A 158 14.09 -9.62 40.80
CA GLY A 158 13.79 -11.04 40.57
C GLY A 158 15.03 -11.83 40.18
N ASP A 159 15.06 -13.09 40.49
CA ASP A 159 16.20 -13.98 40.18
C ASP A 159 16.47 -14.06 38.67
N ILE A 160 15.43 -14.16 37.85
CA ILE A 160 15.58 -14.19 36.38
C ILE A 160 16.12 -12.85 35.85
N ALA A 161 15.80 -11.72 36.48
CA ALA A 161 16.38 -10.41 36.13
C ALA A 161 17.89 -10.39 36.38
N TRP A 162 18.33 -10.97 37.49
CA TRP A 162 19.76 -11.12 37.80
C TRP A 162 20.44 -12.05 36.78
N GLN A 163 19.88 -13.21 36.47
CA GLN A 163 20.42 -14.14 35.49
C GLN A 163 20.54 -13.50 34.09
N LEU A 164 19.54 -12.75 33.62
CA LEU A 164 19.56 -12.05 32.35
C LEU A 164 20.68 -10.98 32.30
N LYS A 165 20.82 -10.20 33.38
CA LYS A 165 21.87 -9.20 33.49
C LYS A 165 23.26 -9.84 33.50
N GLU A 166 23.42 -10.92 34.22
CA GLU A 166 24.68 -11.68 34.30
C GLU A 166 25.06 -12.28 32.95
N ALA A 167 24.11 -12.93 32.25
CA ALA A 167 24.34 -13.48 30.94
C ALA A 167 24.71 -12.40 29.90
N ALA A 168 24.01 -11.27 29.94
CA ALA A 168 24.29 -10.12 29.05
C ALA A 168 25.66 -9.48 29.37
N HIS A 169 25.99 -9.35 30.65
CA HIS A 169 27.28 -8.86 31.09
C HIS A 169 28.41 -9.78 30.64
N ASN A 170 28.25 -11.09 30.80
CA ASN A 170 29.22 -12.08 30.36
C ASN A 170 29.43 -12.04 28.84
N HIS A 171 28.36 -11.89 28.03
CA HIS A 171 28.49 -11.73 26.59
C HIS A 171 29.27 -10.45 26.24
N ARG A 172 28.98 -9.32 26.88
CA ARG A 172 29.72 -8.07 26.69
C ARG A 172 31.19 -8.14 27.14
N ALA A 173 31.46 -8.77 28.29
CA ALA A 173 32.80 -8.87 28.85
C ALA A 173 33.73 -9.75 27.98
N ASN A 174 33.18 -10.72 27.26
CA ASN A 174 33.91 -11.59 26.35
C ASN A 174 33.90 -11.12 24.87
N ALA A 175 33.40 -9.93 24.60
CA ALA A 175 33.31 -9.34 23.27
C ALA A 175 34.21 -8.13 23.13
N VAL A 176 34.68 -7.87 21.90
CA VAL A 176 35.49 -6.69 21.59
C VAL A 176 34.59 -5.57 21.03
N PRO A 177 34.93 -4.29 21.27
CA PRO A 177 34.18 -3.19 20.66
C PRO A 177 34.24 -3.24 19.14
N LEU A 178 33.10 -3.07 18.48
CA LEU A 178 33.05 -2.94 17.03
C LEU A 178 33.63 -1.60 16.61
N THR A 179 34.61 -1.63 15.69
CA THR A 179 35.24 -0.43 15.11
C THR A 179 35.36 -0.59 13.62
N GLU A 180 35.57 0.50 12.88
CA GLU A 180 35.78 0.43 11.42
C GLU A 180 37.06 -0.36 11.08
N GLU A 181 38.12 -0.25 11.91
CA GLU A 181 39.35 -1.03 11.77
C GLU A 181 39.07 -2.52 11.92
N TRP A 182 38.24 -2.91 12.91
CA TRP A 182 37.82 -4.27 13.11
C TRP A 182 37.04 -4.81 11.90
N ILE A 183 36.08 -4.03 11.38
CA ILE A 183 35.27 -4.41 10.20
C ILE A 183 36.18 -4.60 8.97
N ALA A 184 37.14 -3.69 8.72
CA ALA A 184 38.07 -3.80 7.60
C ALA A 184 38.96 -5.04 7.67
N ASN A 185 39.35 -5.48 8.87
CA ASN A 185 40.09 -6.72 9.11
C ASN A 185 39.18 -7.93 8.82
N TYR A 186 37.99 -7.94 9.37
CA TYR A 186 36.99 -9.00 9.15
C TYR A 186 36.64 -9.16 7.67
N GLU A 187 36.46 -8.07 6.93
CA GLU A 187 36.18 -8.07 5.50
C GLU A 187 37.31 -8.73 4.69
N ARG A 188 38.56 -8.40 5.00
CA ARG A 188 39.73 -9.02 4.35
C ARG A 188 39.85 -10.52 4.63
N GLU A 189 39.51 -10.97 5.82
CA GLU A 189 39.57 -12.39 6.19
C GLU A 189 38.39 -13.18 5.60
N ARG A 190 37.26 -12.53 5.40
CA ARG A 190 36.04 -13.14 4.88
C ARG A 190 36.06 -13.38 3.36
N GLU A 191 36.67 -12.49 2.59
CA GLU A 191 36.73 -12.61 1.12
C GLU A 191 37.26 -13.95 0.64
N PRO A 192 38.42 -14.49 1.14
CA PRO A 192 38.90 -15.80 0.72
C PRO A 192 37.95 -16.95 1.06
N ARG A 193 37.25 -16.87 2.20
CA ARG A 193 36.32 -17.92 2.64
C ARG A 193 35.04 -17.96 1.79
N ARG A 194 34.58 -16.80 1.32
CA ARG A 194 33.40 -16.67 0.46
C ARG A 194 33.61 -17.24 -0.94
N ILE A 195 34.82 -17.16 -1.48
CA ILE A 195 35.20 -17.74 -2.76
C ILE A 195 35.09 -19.28 -2.69
N VAL A 196 35.55 -19.90 -1.62
CA VAL A 196 35.47 -21.34 -1.39
C VAL A 196 34.02 -21.83 -1.29
N ILE A 197 33.14 -21.07 -0.67
CA ILE A 197 31.69 -21.41 -0.55
C ILE A 197 30.97 -21.22 -1.89
N ARG A 198 31.35 -20.24 -2.70
CA ARG A 198 30.76 -20.02 -4.03
C ARG A 198 31.13 -21.11 -5.03
N ASP A 199 32.35 -21.65 -4.96
CA ASP A 199 32.76 -22.76 -5.82
C ASP A 199 32.08 -24.08 -5.47
N SER A 200 31.44 -24.20 -4.30
CA SER A 200 30.74 -25.40 -3.89
C SER A 200 29.23 -25.41 -4.20
N GLN A 201 28.65 -24.30 -4.69
CA GLN A 201 27.30 -24.28 -5.27
C GLN A 201 27.41 -24.28 -6.81
N PRO A 202 26.72 -25.20 -7.51
CA PRO A 202 26.70 -25.13 -8.96
C PRO A 202 25.98 -23.83 -9.37
N VAL A 203 26.76 -22.87 -9.84
CA VAL A 203 26.25 -21.73 -10.59
C VAL A 203 25.65 -22.31 -11.86
N ALA A 204 24.35 -22.35 -11.96
CA ALA A 204 23.68 -22.61 -13.21
C ALA A 204 24.07 -21.49 -14.17
N ILE A 205 25.12 -21.71 -14.95
CA ILE A 205 25.44 -20.90 -16.12
C ILE A 205 24.36 -21.22 -17.13
N THR A 206 23.44 -20.31 -17.34
CA THR A 206 22.49 -20.39 -18.44
C THR A 206 23.22 -20.04 -19.73
N PRO A 207 23.20 -20.96 -20.73
CA PRO A 207 23.69 -20.63 -22.05
C PRO A 207 22.77 -19.58 -22.71
N ASP A 208 23.37 -18.75 -23.56
CA ASP A 208 22.66 -17.81 -24.44
C ASP A 208 21.41 -18.46 -25.07
N GLY A 209 20.23 -17.91 -24.78
CA GLY A 209 18.99 -18.35 -25.41
C GLY A 209 17.77 -18.48 -24.51
N GLU A 210 17.79 -18.03 -23.26
CA GLU A 210 16.62 -18.11 -22.37
C GLU A 210 15.46 -17.25 -22.87
N ARG A 211 14.37 -17.94 -23.23
CA ARG A 211 13.04 -17.32 -23.38
C ARG A 211 12.65 -16.71 -22.05
N ILE A 212 12.35 -15.41 -22.05
CA ILE A 212 11.81 -14.74 -20.85
C ILE A 212 10.48 -15.41 -20.52
N GLU A 213 10.43 -16.10 -19.38
CA GLU A 213 9.22 -16.66 -18.82
C GLU A 213 8.44 -15.59 -18.06
N PRO A 214 7.09 -15.55 -18.22
CA PRO A 214 6.27 -14.59 -17.51
C PRO A 214 6.29 -14.88 -16.01
N ASN A 215 6.37 -13.82 -15.18
CA ASN A 215 6.15 -13.93 -13.74
C ASN A 215 4.66 -14.17 -13.41
N ALA A 216 4.35 -14.50 -12.15
CA ALA A 216 2.98 -14.84 -11.72
C ALA A 216 1.94 -13.78 -12.14
N MET A 217 2.24 -12.50 -11.93
CA MET A 217 1.36 -11.40 -12.33
C MET A 217 1.15 -11.35 -13.85
N GLN A 218 2.22 -11.54 -14.61
CA GLN A 218 2.14 -11.51 -16.07
C GLN A 218 1.31 -12.68 -16.59
N VAL A 219 1.39 -13.85 -15.96
CA VAL A 219 0.53 -15.01 -16.28
C VAL A 219 -0.94 -14.67 -16.03
N GLU A 220 -1.27 -14.11 -14.86
CA GLU A 220 -2.63 -13.72 -14.53
C GLU A 220 -3.17 -12.65 -15.48
N ALA A 221 -2.39 -11.60 -15.73
CA ALA A 221 -2.76 -10.53 -16.64
C ALA A 221 -2.96 -11.04 -18.08
N LEU A 222 -2.13 -11.96 -18.54
CA LEU A 222 -2.25 -12.57 -19.87
C LEU A 222 -3.45 -13.49 -19.95
N SER A 223 -3.75 -14.28 -18.92
CA SER A 223 -4.95 -15.12 -18.85
C SER A 223 -6.22 -14.28 -18.90
N ALA A 224 -6.28 -13.22 -18.10
CA ALA A 224 -7.43 -12.31 -18.09
C ALA A 224 -7.58 -11.53 -19.41
N LEU A 225 -6.47 -11.21 -20.08
CA LEU A 225 -6.48 -10.60 -21.42
C LEU A 225 -7.06 -11.56 -22.45
N ASP A 226 -6.71 -12.84 -22.39
CA ASP A 226 -7.22 -13.88 -23.28
C ASP A 226 -8.74 -14.03 -23.16
N GLU A 227 -9.29 -13.98 -21.95
CA GLU A 227 -10.74 -13.98 -21.73
C GLU A 227 -11.45 -12.81 -22.44
N VAL A 228 -10.86 -11.60 -22.39
CA VAL A 228 -11.41 -10.44 -23.11
C VAL A 228 -11.46 -10.71 -24.62
N VAL A 229 -10.37 -11.27 -25.17
CA VAL A 229 -10.29 -11.60 -26.59
C VAL A 229 -11.30 -12.69 -26.99
N GLN A 230 -11.42 -13.75 -26.18
CA GLN A 230 -12.37 -14.83 -26.41
C GLN A 230 -13.82 -14.36 -26.38
N LYS A 231 -14.13 -13.37 -25.54
CA LYS A 231 -15.44 -12.71 -25.49
C LYS A 231 -15.68 -11.71 -26.65
N GLY A 232 -14.75 -11.61 -27.60
CA GLY A 232 -14.83 -10.72 -28.76
C GLY A 232 -14.45 -9.26 -28.48
N GLY A 233 -13.86 -8.98 -27.30
CA GLY A 233 -13.35 -7.66 -26.96
C GLY A 233 -12.18 -7.26 -27.87
N LYS A 234 -12.16 -6.01 -28.28
CA LYS A 234 -11.13 -5.45 -29.17
C LYS A 234 -10.18 -4.47 -28.48
N ARG A 235 -10.46 -4.13 -27.24
CA ARG A 235 -9.66 -3.18 -26.44
C ARG A 235 -9.62 -3.65 -25.00
N ALA A 236 -8.47 -3.50 -24.35
CA ALA A 236 -8.30 -3.72 -22.91
C ALA A 236 -7.31 -2.74 -22.30
N LEU A 237 -7.51 -2.41 -21.03
CA LEU A 237 -6.63 -1.60 -20.22
C LEU A 237 -6.07 -2.46 -19.08
N ILE A 238 -4.75 -2.59 -18.99
CA ILE A 238 -4.09 -3.21 -17.84
C ILE A 238 -3.53 -2.12 -16.94
N ILE A 239 -3.89 -2.19 -15.67
CA ILE A 239 -3.39 -1.27 -14.64
C ILE A 239 -2.35 -2.03 -13.82
N SER A 240 -1.10 -1.54 -13.82
CA SER A 240 -0.02 -2.22 -13.12
C SER A 240 0.97 -1.20 -12.55
N ALA A 241 1.32 -1.37 -11.26
CA ALA A 241 2.21 -0.47 -10.55
C ALA A 241 3.54 -0.22 -11.29
N THR A 242 4.18 0.90 -11.00
CA THR A 242 5.50 1.21 -11.58
C THR A 242 6.52 0.17 -11.11
N GLY A 243 7.35 -0.34 -12.02
CA GLY A 243 8.40 -1.31 -11.68
C GLY A 243 8.01 -2.78 -11.78
N THR A 244 6.75 -3.11 -12.07
CA THR A 244 6.25 -4.50 -12.16
C THR A 244 6.50 -5.18 -13.51
N GLY A 245 7.16 -4.52 -14.48
CA GLY A 245 7.49 -5.11 -15.77
C GLY A 245 6.41 -4.95 -16.85
N LYS A 246 5.67 -3.83 -16.87
CA LYS A 246 4.63 -3.51 -17.88
C LYS A 246 5.10 -3.70 -19.32
N THR A 247 6.31 -3.26 -19.65
CA THR A 247 6.88 -3.36 -21.02
C THR A 247 7.12 -4.82 -21.43
N ILE A 248 7.60 -5.64 -20.50
CA ILE A 248 7.73 -7.09 -20.72
C ILE A 248 6.35 -7.73 -20.91
N LEU A 249 5.36 -7.34 -20.10
CA LEU A 249 3.98 -7.79 -20.23
C LEU A 249 3.39 -7.42 -21.61
N ALA A 250 3.68 -6.21 -22.09
CA ALA A 250 3.27 -5.78 -23.45
C ALA A 250 3.83 -6.69 -24.55
N ALA A 251 5.11 -7.03 -24.48
CA ALA A 251 5.76 -7.92 -25.43
C ALA A 251 5.22 -9.37 -25.31
N LEU A 252 4.98 -9.85 -24.09
CA LEU A 252 4.35 -11.16 -23.86
C LEU A 252 2.92 -11.21 -24.41
N ALA A 253 2.14 -10.14 -24.23
CA ALA A 253 0.80 -10.01 -24.79
C ALA A 253 0.83 -10.04 -26.33
N ALA A 254 1.80 -9.35 -26.94
CA ALA A 254 1.99 -9.41 -28.40
C ALA A 254 2.32 -10.81 -28.89
N ARG A 255 3.14 -11.57 -28.16
CA ARG A 255 3.45 -12.98 -28.42
C ARG A 255 2.21 -13.87 -28.32
N GLN A 256 1.43 -13.72 -27.23
CA GLN A 256 0.21 -14.51 -27.02
C GLN A 256 -0.87 -14.22 -28.08
N LEU A 257 -1.06 -12.97 -28.46
CA LEU A 257 -2.00 -12.55 -29.49
C LEU A 257 -1.52 -12.89 -30.91
N GLN A 258 -0.32 -13.45 -31.06
CA GLN A 258 0.30 -13.79 -32.35
C GLN A 258 0.26 -12.61 -33.35
N ALA A 259 0.56 -11.41 -32.85
CA ALA A 259 0.56 -10.21 -33.67
C ALA A 259 1.75 -10.21 -34.63
N ARG A 260 1.48 -9.90 -35.91
CA ARG A 260 2.50 -9.87 -36.98
C ARG A 260 3.01 -8.46 -37.23
N ARG A 261 2.19 -7.44 -36.97
CA ARG A 261 2.53 -6.03 -37.12
C ARG A 261 2.06 -5.28 -35.89
N ILE A 262 3.00 -4.79 -35.12
CA ILE A 262 2.80 -4.21 -33.80
C ILE A 262 3.19 -2.74 -33.83
N LEU A 263 2.33 -1.88 -33.33
CA LEU A 263 2.63 -0.47 -33.07
C LEU A 263 2.72 -0.27 -31.54
N PHE A 264 3.89 0.17 -31.06
CA PHE A 264 4.08 0.53 -29.64
C PHE A 264 4.22 2.05 -29.51
N VAL A 265 3.30 2.68 -28.79
CA VAL A 265 3.19 4.14 -28.68
C VAL A 265 3.48 4.57 -27.25
N VAL A 266 4.36 5.55 -27.10
CA VAL A 266 4.68 6.17 -25.82
C VAL A 266 4.65 7.70 -25.91
N HIS A 267 4.72 8.37 -24.75
CA HIS A 267 4.80 9.83 -24.70
C HIS A 267 6.24 10.36 -24.89
N ARG A 268 7.27 9.60 -24.49
CA ARG A 268 8.66 10.04 -24.48
C ARG A 268 9.57 9.10 -25.27
N GLU A 269 10.43 9.66 -26.10
CA GLU A 269 11.39 8.95 -26.95
C GLU A 269 12.35 8.04 -26.14
N GLN A 270 12.75 8.46 -24.95
CA GLN A 270 13.68 7.73 -24.09
C GLN A 270 13.17 6.32 -23.72
N ILE A 271 11.84 6.13 -23.68
CA ILE A 271 11.22 4.85 -23.35
C ILE A 271 11.31 3.88 -24.53
N LEU A 272 11.34 4.38 -25.76
CA LEU A 272 11.25 3.56 -26.97
C LEU A 272 12.41 2.57 -27.11
N ARG A 273 13.65 3.00 -26.84
CA ARG A 273 14.84 2.12 -26.98
C ARG A 273 14.79 0.99 -25.95
N SER A 274 14.54 1.31 -24.69
CA SER A 274 14.38 0.31 -23.63
C SER A 274 13.20 -0.64 -23.88
N ALA A 275 12.11 -0.14 -24.48
CA ALA A 275 10.99 -0.97 -24.87
C ALA A 275 11.36 -1.88 -26.06
N ALA A 276 12.09 -1.37 -27.05
CA ALA A 276 12.57 -2.16 -28.16
C ALA A 276 13.48 -3.32 -27.70
N ASP A 277 14.41 -3.06 -26.79
CA ASP A 277 15.27 -4.12 -26.18
C ASP A 277 14.42 -5.17 -25.45
N SER A 278 13.37 -4.76 -24.75
CA SER A 278 12.45 -5.69 -24.08
C SER A 278 11.69 -6.56 -25.09
N PHE A 279 11.18 -5.96 -26.15
CA PHE A 279 10.47 -6.69 -27.22
C PHE A 279 11.42 -7.63 -27.96
N LYS A 280 12.64 -7.17 -28.27
CA LYS A 280 13.69 -7.99 -28.90
C LYS A 280 13.95 -9.27 -28.10
N ARG A 281 14.13 -9.12 -26.79
CA ARG A 281 14.38 -10.27 -25.89
C ARG A 281 13.19 -11.20 -25.74
N VAL A 282 11.94 -10.69 -25.68
CA VAL A 282 10.73 -11.52 -25.48
C VAL A 282 10.29 -12.21 -26.76
N LEU A 283 10.38 -11.53 -27.90
CA LEU A 283 9.89 -12.03 -29.20
C LEU A 283 11.01 -12.70 -30.03
N GLY A 284 12.28 -12.57 -29.62
CA GLY A 284 13.42 -13.10 -30.38
C GLY A 284 13.64 -12.38 -31.71
N LEU A 285 13.55 -11.03 -31.71
CA LEU A 285 13.62 -10.22 -32.93
C LEU A 285 15.07 -9.86 -33.28
N GLU A 286 15.33 -9.78 -34.57
CA GLU A 286 16.54 -9.18 -35.11
C GLU A 286 16.35 -7.66 -35.33
N ASP A 287 17.46 -6.92 -35.52
CA ASP A 287 17.40 -5.45 -35.62
C ASP A 287 16.59 -4.95 -36.84
N ASP A 288 16.55 -5.68 -37.93
CA ASP A 288 15.77 -5.37 -39.14
C ASP A 288 14.25 -5.52 -38.97
N GLN A 289 13.81 -6.22 -37.92
CA GLN A 289 12.40 -6.41 -37.57
C GLN A 289 11.86 -5.29 -36.66
N ILE A 290 12.72 -4.38 -36.22
CA ILE A 290 12.40 -3.26 -35.32
C ILE A 290 12.53 -1.96 -36.10
N GLY A 291 11.51 -1.14 -36.06
CA GLY A 291 11.51 0.18 -36.70
C GLY A 291 11.14 1.29 -35.74
N PHE A 292 11.64 2.48 -36.03
CA PHE A 292 11.36 3.68 -35.25
C PHE A 292 10.66 4.75 -36.11
N LEU A 293 9.62 5.33 -35.54
CA LEU A 293 8.88 6.45 -36.13
C LEU A 293 9.00 7.66 -35.18
N VAL A 294 10.17 8.28 -35.17
CA VAL A 294 10.55 9.35 -34.25
C VAL A 294 11.48 10.34 -34.98
N GLY A 295 11.24 11.64 -34.82
CA GLY A 295 12.05 12.67 -35.44
C GLY A 295 12.12 12.52 -36.95
N HIS A 296 13.30 12.17 -37.49
CA HIS A 296 13.56 11.94 -38.91
C HIS A 296 13.48 10.46 -39.31
N GLN A 297 13.39 9.53 -38.35
CA GLN A 297 13.26 8.10 -38.64
C GLN A 297 11.83 7.77 -39.07
N ARG A 298 11.67 7.03 -40.19
CA ARG A 298 10.38 6.70 -40.81
C ARG A 298 10.29 5.23 -41.16
N GLU A 299 10.63 4.35 -40.24
CA GLU A 299 10.70 2.89 -40.47
C GLU A 299 9.36 2.24 -40.03
N THR A 300 8.43 2.15 -40.98
CA THR A 300 7.06 1.65 -40.70
C THR A 300 6.79 0.23 -41.21
N ASN A 301 7.69 -0.36 -42.00
CA ASN A 301 7.50 -1.66 -42.64
C ASN A 301 8.14 -2.85 -41.86
N THR A 302 8.44 -2.66 -40.61
CA THR A 302 9.01 -3.69 -39.71
C THR A 302 7.92 -4.42 -38.92
N MET A 303 8.27 -5.52 -38.28
CA MET A 303 7.35 -6.29 -37.43
C MET A 303 6.84 -5.47 -36.24
N VAL A 304 7.74 -4.74 -35.58
CA VAL A 304 7.40 -3.86 -34.45
C VAL A 304 7.85 -2.42 -34.79
N VAL A 305 6.93 -1.50 -34.73
CA VAL A 305 7.18 -0.06 -34.91
C VAL A 305 7.02 0.65 -33.57
N PHE A 306 8.08 1.31 -33.13
CA PHE A 306 8.10 2.13 -31.91
C PHE A 306 7.94 3.60 -32.27
N SER A 307 6.93 4.25 -31.70
CA SER A 307 6.64 5.65 -32.02
C SER A 307 6.33 6.47 -30.78
N THR A 308 6.68 7.76 -30.83
CA THR A 308 6.11 8.73 -29.89
C THR A 308 4.76 9.21 -30.42
N ILE A 309 3.86 9.53 -29.47
CA ILE A 309 2.55 10.07 -29.84
C ILE A 309 2.66 11.38 -30.65
N GLN A 310 3.68 12.21 -30.33
CA GLN A 310 3.92 13.49 -31.03
C GLN A 310 4.30 13.29 -32.48
N SER A 311 5.08 12.26 -32.80
CA SER A 311 5.47 11.93 -34.20
C SER A 311 4.30 11.30 -34.95
N LEU A 312 3.60 10.35 -34.30
CA LEU A 312 2.54 9.58 -34.92
C LEU A 312 1.26 10.38 -35.19
N SER A 313 0.90 11.31 -34.28
CA SER A 313 -0.38 12.03 -34.36
C SER A 313 -0.44 13.14 -35.41
N LYS A 314 0.67 13.39 -36.16
CA LYS A 314 0.69 14.32 -37.27
C LYS A 314 -0.14 13.79 -38.43
N MET A 315 -0.97 14.64 -39.04
CA MET A 315 -1.87 14.22 -40.10
C MET A 315 -1.13 13.65 -41.33
N GLU A 316 0.01 14.23 -41.64
CA GLU A 316 0.86 13.76 -42.74
C GLU A 316 1.40 12.36 -42.44
N THR A 317 1.86 12.11 -41.21
CA THR A 317 2.37 10.80 -40.81
C THR A 317 1.27 9.72 -40.80
N LEU A 318 0.08 10.06 -40.31
CA LEU A 318 -1.06 9.12 -40.34
C LEU A 318 -1.46 8.80 -41.78
N ALA A 319 -1.51 9.78 -42.67
CA ALA A 319 -1.89 9.59 -44.08
C ALA A 319 -0.93 8.66 -44.85
N GLU A 320 0.31 8.53 -44.43
CA GLU A 320 1.31 7.62 -45.02
C GLU A 320 1.12 6.16 -44.62
N ILE A 321 0.33 5.86 -43.57
CA ILE A 321 0.18 4.52 -42.99
C ILE A 321 -1.28 4.08 -43.14
N SER A 322 -1.51 2.88 -43.68
CA SER A 322 -2.87 2.35 -43.77
C SER A 322 -3.51 2.19 -42.40
N PRO A 323 -4.80 2.54 -42.21
CA PRO A 323 -5.52 2.34 -40.94
C PRO A 323 -5.54 0.89 -40.45
N VAL A 324 -5.38 -0.08 -41.33
CA VAL A 324 -5.35 -1.52 -40.99
C VAL A 324 -3.92 -2.10 -41.04
N HIS A 325 -2.91 -1.26 -41.03
CA HIS A 325 -1.51 -1.69 -41.15
C HIS A 325 -1.03 -2.53 -39.96
N PHE A 326 -1.50 -2.22 -38.77
CA PHE A 326 -1.09 -2.89 -37.51
C PHE A 326 -2.19 -3.84 -37.02
N ASP A 327 -1.79 -5.05 -36.60
CA ASP A 327 -2.68 -6.03 -35.98
C ASP A 327 -2.93 -5.67 -34.51
N LEU A 328 -1.89 -5.14 -33.83
CA LEU A 328 -1.89 -4.80 -32.43
C LEU A 328 -1.34 -3.38 -32.23
N VAL A 329 -2.09 -2.56 -31.53
CA VAL A 329 -1.66 -1.24 -31.07
C VAL A 329 -1.52 -1.27 -29.56
N ILE A 330 -0.35 -0.97 -29.04
CA ILE A 330 -0.05 -0.90 -27.61
C ILE A 330 0.24 0.55 -27.26
N ILE A 331 -0.44 1.07 -26.24
CA ILE A 331 -0.24 2.42 -25.72
C ILE A 331 0.24 2.32 -24.28
N ASP A 332 1.48 2.69 -24.05
CA ASP A 332 2.04 2.77 -22.70
C ASP A 332 1.83 4.16 -22.09
N GLU A 333 1.72 4.21 -20.75
CA GLU A 333 1.38 5.40 -19.96
C GLU A 333 0.10 6.11 -20.49
N VAL A 334 -0.91 5.31 -20.70
CA VAL A 334 -2.18 5.73 -21.31
C VAL A 334 -2.92 6.81 -20.51
N HIS A 335 -2.56 7.05 -19.26
CA HIS A 335 -3.10 8.15 -18.45
C HIS A 335 -2.86 9.53 -19.09
N ARG A 336 -1.96 9.64 -20.06
CA ARG A 336 -1.75 10.85 -20.86
C ARG A 336 -2.63 10.94 -22.11
N SER A 337 -3.42 9.91 -22.40
CA SER A 337 -4.18 9.78 -23.65
C SER A 337 -5.41 10.70 -23.77
N GLY A 338 -5.72 11.51 -22.76
CA GLY A 338 -6.76 12.55 -22.86
C GLY A 338 -6.44 13.68 -23.84
N ALA A 339 -5.20 13.76 -24.33
CA ALA A 339 -4.85 14.71 -25.36
C ALA A 339 -5.47 14.31 -26.72
N VAL A 340 -5.88 15.31 -27.50
CA VAL A 340 -6.45 15.14 -28.86
C VAL A 340 -5.57 14.27 -29.77
N SER A 341 -4.26 14.28 -29.56
CA SER A 341 -3.28 13.46 -30.29
C SER A 341 -3.50 11.95 -30.13
N TYR A 342 -3.79 11.48 -28.90
CA TYR A 342 -4.06 10.06 -28.64
C TYR A 342 -5.40 9.62 -29.21
N GLN A 343 -6.43 10.44 -29.04
CA GLN A 343 -7.75 10.16 -29.62
C GLN A 343 -7.64 10.03 -31.13
N ARG A 344 -6.92 10.94 -31.80
CA ARG A 344 -6.69 10.89 -33.24
C ARG A 344 -6.06 9.58 -33.71
N VAL A 345 -5.06 9.10 -32.99
CA VAL A 345 -4.38 7.83 -33.31
C VAL A 345 -5.30 6.64 -33.08
N LEU A 346 -6.06 6.61 -31.98
CA LEU A 346 -7.01 5.55 -31.66
C LEU A 346 -8.21 5.52 -32.60
N ASP A 347 -8.63 6.64 -33.14
CA ASP A 347 -9.72 6.75 -34.11
C ASP A 347 -9.25 6.43 -35.54
N TYR A 348 -7.98 6.66 -35.85
CA TYR A 348 -7.40 6.40 -37.16
C TYR A 348 -7.16 4.90 -37.39
N PHE A 349 -6.39 4.26 -36.49
CA PHE A 349 -6.03 2.86 -36.65
C PHE A 349 -7.17 1.90 -36.27
N ARG A 350 -7.29 0.84 -37.01
CA ARG A 350 -8.28 -0.24 -36.83
C ARG A 350 -7.60 -1.59 -36.64
N PRO A 351 -6.82 -1.77 -35.56
CA PRO A 351 -6.13 -3.01 -35.31
C PRO A 351 -7.10 -4.12 -34.92
N ARG A 352 -6.64 -5.36 -34.94
CA ARG A 352 -7.37 -6.50 -34.37
C ARG A 352 -7.58 -6.32 -32.87
N PHE A 353 -6.57 -5.76 -32.18
CA PHE A 353 -6.62 -5.48 -30.74
C PHE A 353 -5.87 -4.21 -30.36
N THR A 354 -6.37 -3.49 -29.36
CA THR A 354 -5.69 -2.33 -28.75
C THR A 354 -5.48 -2.60 -27.26
N LEU A 355 -4.23 -2.52 -26.80
CA LEU A 355 -3.84 -2.71 -25.41
C LEU A 355 -3.37 -1.39 -24.81
N GLY A 356 -3.99 -0.94 -23.74
CA GLY A 356 -3.53 0.17 -22.91
C GLY A 356 -2.81 -0.34 -21.67
N LEU A 357 -1.73 0.35 -21.30
CA LEU A 357 -0.96 0.09 -20.06
C LEU A 357 -0.82 1.38 -19.27
N THR A 358 -1.03 1.31 -17.96
CA THR A 358 -0.78 2.44 -17.06
C THR A 358 -0.56 1.98 -15.63
N ALA A 359 0.16 2.77 -14.84
CA ALA A 359 0.24 2.57 -13.39
C ALA A 359 -0.85 3.34 -12.64
N THR A 360 -1.34 4.44 -13.22
CA THR A 360 -2.24 5.40 -12.58
C THR A 360 -3.28 5.87 -13.59
N PRO A 361 -4.42 5.19 -13.68
CA PRO A 361 -5.48 5.56 -14.62
C PRO A 361 -6.24 6.82 -14.20
N GLU A 362 -6.16 7.21 -12.93
CA GLU A 362 -6.84 8.39 -12.39
C GLU A 362 -6.19 9.67 -12.91
N ARG A 363 -7.03 10.59 -13.39
CA ARG A 363 -6.60 11.88 -13.93
C ARG A 363 -7.24 13.03 -13.16
N SER A 364 -6.49 14.12 -13.05
CA SER A 364 -6.96 15.35 -12.41
C SER A 364 -7.87 16.21 -13.31
N ASP A 365 -7.86 15.98 -14.62
CA ASP A 365 -8.63 16.74 -15.61
C ASP A 365 -9.99 16.11 -15.96
N GLY A 366 -10.38 15.02 -15.30
CA GLY A 366 -11.68 14.37 -15.49
C GLY A 366 -11.83 13.56 -16.79
N PHE A 367 -10.76 13.41 -17.58
CA PHE A 367 -10.84 12.61 -18.81
C PHE A 367 -10.97 11.11 -18.51
N ASN A 368 -11.99 10.45 -19.10
CA ASN A 368 -12.30 9.04 -18.86
C ASN A 368 -11.47 8.11 -19.77
N ILE A 369 -10.36 7.61 -19.22
CA ILE A 369 -9.49 6.64 -19.91
C ILE A 369 -10.19 5.29 -20.09
N TYR A 370 -10.97 4.85 -19.12
CA TYR A 370 -11.66 3.55 -19.16
C TYR A 370 -12.60 3.43 -20.36
N LYS A 371 -13.26 4.53 -20.74
CA LYS A 371 -14.12 4.60 -21.93
C LYS A 371 -13.36 4.32 -23.21
N LEU A 372 -12.08 4.74 -23.34
CA LEU A 372 -11.26 4.46 -24.53
C LEU A 372 -11.04 2.97 -24.75
N PHE A 373 -11.09 2.19 -23.67
CA PHE A 373 -10.89 0.74 -23.66
C PHE A 373 -12.19 -0.04 -23.42
N ASN A 374 -13.36 0.60 -23.64
CA ASN A 374 -14.69 0.00 -23.49
C ASN A 374 -14.91 -0.57 -22.07
N TYR A 375 -14.30 0.03 -21.05
CA TYR A 375 -14.31 -0.41 -19.64
C TYR A 375 -13.75 -1.82 -19.41
N ASN A 376 -13.03 -2.39 -20.37
CA ASN A 376 -12.36 -3.67 -20.22
C ASN A 376 -11.06 -3.48 -19.45
N VAL A 377 -11.09 -3.71 -18.13
CA VAL A 377 -9.92 -3.72 -17.26
C VAL A 377 -9.74 -5.15 -16.73
N PRO A 378 -9.13 -6.05 -17.52
CA PRO A 378 -9.01 -7.45 -17.14
C PRO A 378 -8.08 -7.66 -15.95
N TYR A 379 -7.11 -6.77 -15.75
CA TYR A 379 -6.14 -6.91 -14.67
C TYR A 379 -5.73 -5.58 -14.06
N GLU A 380 -5.70 -5.54 -12.73
CA GLU A 380 -5.25 -4.39 -11.96
C GLU A 380 -4.40 -4.82 -10.76
N ILE A 381 -3.16 -4.34 -10.69
CA ILE A 381 -2.29 -4.48 -9.51
C ILE A 381 -1.70 -3.14 -9.11
N ARG A 382 -2.03 -2.70 -7.91
CA ARG A 382 -1.53 -1.46 -7.32
C ARG A 382 -0.23 -1.70 -6.54
N LEU A 383 0.37 -0.63 -6.01
CA LEU A 383 1.64 -0.70 -5.28
C LEU A 383 1.61 -1.71 -4.12
N GLU A 384 0.54 -1.68 -3.33
CA GLU A 384 0.36 -2.57 -2.18
C GLU A 384 0.39 -4.05 -2.63
N GLY A 385 -0.47 -4.43 -3.57
CA GLY A 385 -0.47 -5.79 -4.11
C GLY A 385 0.84 -6.20 -4.78
N ALA A 386 1.54 -5.26 -5.44
CA ALA A 386 2.84 -5.55 -6.05
C ALA A 386 3.93 -5.80 -5.00
N LEU A 387 3.88 -5.13 -3.85
CA LEU A 387 4.76 -5.38 -2.72
C LEU A 387 4.43 -6.70 -2.03
N GLU A 388 3.16 -6.99 -1.75
CA GLU A 388 2.70 -8.24 -1.12
C GLU A 388 3.06 -9.47 -1.96
N ASN A 389 2.97 -9.35 -3.29
CA ASN A 389 3.38 -10.41 -4.20
C ASN A 389 4.89 -10.41 -4.51
N HIS A 390 5.70 -9.72 -3.71
CA HIS A 390 7.15 -9.67 -3.84
C HIS A 390 7.65 -9.30 -5.25
N MET A 391 6.88 -8.53 -6.02
CA MET A 391 7.28 -8.06 -7.34
C MET A 391 8.25 -6.88 -7.25
N LEU A 392 8.17 -6.15 -6.15
CA LEU A 392 9.00 -5.00 -5.81
C LEU A 392 9.82 -5.32 -4.55
N VAL A 393 10.90 -4.58 -4.33
CA VAL A 393 11.62 -4.66 -3.05
C VAL A 393 10.82 -3.94 -1.97
N PRO A 394 10.83 -4.40 -0.71
CA PRO A 394 10.25 -3.64 0.39
C PRO A 394 10.98 -2.32 0.60
N PHE A 395 10.37 -1.40 1.33
CA PHE A 395 10.97 -0.12 1.67
C PHE A 395 10.98 0.15 3.17
N ASP A 396 11.93 0.98 3.58
CA ASP A 396 11.97 1.59 4.91
C ASP A 396 11.75 3.10 4.74
N TYR A 397 10.61 3.59 5.20
CA TYR A 397 10.23 4.99 5.10
C TYR A 397 10.49 5.70 6.44
N TYR A 398 11.27 6.77 6.38
CA TYR A 398 11.61 7.63 7.49
C TYR A 398 11.04 9.03 7.25
N GLY A 399 9.91 9.34 7.88
CA GLY A 399 9.36 10.69 7.92
C GLY A 399 10.09 11.51 8.97
N VAL A 400 10.90 12.46 8.54
CA VAL A 400 11.67 13.34 9.40
C VAL A 400 11.17 14.78 9.29
N THR A 401 11.17 15.50 10.40
CA THR A 401 10.78 16.91 10.42
C THR A 401 11.76 17.74 9.59
N ASP A 402 11.29 18.55 8.64
CA ASP A 402 12.20 19.49 7.94
C ASP A 402 12.69 20.58 8.86
N TYR A 403 13.87 21.13 8.54
CA TYR A 403 14.55 22.15 9.32
C TYR A 403 13.65 23.35 9.64
N GLN A 404 13.73 23.86 10.86
CA GLN A 404 13.02 25.05 11.32
C GLN A 404 14.04 26.15 11.59
N ASN A 405 13.85 27.30 10.96
CA ASN A 405 14.64 28.50 11.25
C ASN A 405 13.88 29.43 12.23
N ALA A 406 14.50 30.54 12.59
CA ALA A 406 13.89 31.51 13.50
C ALA A 406 12.55 32.13 12.98
N ARG A 407 12.26 31.97 11.69
CA ARG A 407 11.00 32.42 11.05
C ARG A 407 9.92 31.35 11.02
N GLY A 408 10.24 30.13 11.43
CA GLY A 408 9.34 28.98 11.44
C GLY A 408 9.77 27.82 10.58
N SER A 409 8.83 26.93 10.29
CA SER A 409 9.05 25.72 9.47
C SER A 409 9.17 26.06 7.99
N ILE A 410 9.97 25.28 7.26
CA ILE A 410 9.97 25.25 5.80
C ILE A 410 8.60 24.82 5.29
N GLY A 411 8.13 25.45 4.22
CA GLY A 411 6.82 25.20 3.63
C GLY A 411 6.80 25.52 2.12
N ASP A 412 5.64 25.37 1.49
CA ASP A 412 5.45 25.56 0.04
C ASP A 412 5.88 26.96 -0.47
N SER A 413 5.88 27.98 0.39
CA SER A 413 6.23 29.36 0.07
C SER A 413 7.66 29.75 0.52
N SER A 414 8.51 28.80 0.92
CA SER A 414 9.88 29.07 1.39
C SER A 414 10.76 29.67 0.28
N LYS A 415 11.56 30.68 0.67
CA LYS A 415 12.49 31.32 -0.26
C LYS A 415 13.72 30.44 -0.52
N LEU A 416 14.32 30.56 -1.70
CA LEU A 416 15.52 29.82 -2.07
C LEU A 416 16.68 29.99 -1.05
N ALA A 417 16.85 31.18 -0.50
CA ALA A 417 17.86 31.45 0.52
C ALA A 417 17.66 30.64 1.80
N ASP A 418 16.40 30.40 2.20
CA ASP A 418 16.09 29.57 3.36
C ASP A 418 16.30 28.08 3.04
N LEU A 419 15.96 27.65 1.80
CA LEU A 419 16.17 26.28 1.31
C LEU A 419 17.64 25.90 1.19
N LEU A 420 18.53 26.85 0.89
CA LEU A 420 19.98 26.67 0.75
C LEU A 420 20.77 27.16 1.98
N SER A 421 20.11 27.45 3.10
CA SER A 421 20.84 27.87 4.31
C SER A 421 21.81 26.77 4.78
N THR A 422 22.97 27.21 5.30
CA THR A 422 24.02 26.29 5.76
C THR A 422 23.50 25.31 6.82
N GLU A 423 22.61 25.77 7.69
CA GLU A 423 22.00 25.02 8.78
C GLU A 423 21.08 23.94 8.20
N ARG A 424 20.21 24.29 7.22
CA ARG A 424 19.31 23.28 6.56
C ARG A 424 20.14 22.26 5.78
N VAL A 425 21.15 22.70 5.03
CA VAL A 425 22.06 21.78 4.31
C VAL A 425 22.73 20.82 5.30
N SER A 426 23.22 21.32 6.44
CA SER A 426 23.85 20.47 7.47
C SER A 426 22.84 19.50 8.10
N TYR A 427 21.58 19.92 8.24
CA TYR A 427 20.49 19.08 8.72
C TYR A 427 20.16 17.96 7.72
N ILE A 428 20.06 18.29 6.41
CA ILE A 428 19.86 17.30 5.35
C ILE A 428 21.00 16.27 5.31
N VAL A 429 22.26 16.74 5.41
CA VAL A 429 23.45 15.87 5.48
C VAL A 429 23.36 14.93 6.68
N GLY A 430 22.96 15.45 7.85
CA GLY A 430 22.73 14.65 9.05
C GLY A 430 21.69 13.56 8.84
N ALA A 431 20.56 13.89 8.25
CA ALA A 431 19.51 12.92 7.98
C ALA A 431 19.94 11.86 6.92
N ILE A 432 20.68 12.28 5.88
CA ILE A 432 21.27 11.34 4.92
C ILE A 432 22.24 10.40 5.65
N GLN A 433 23.09 10.93 6.54
CA GLN A 433 24.02 10.13 7.32
C GLN A 433 23.30 9.15 8.25
N ASP A 434 22.23 9.60 8.91
CA ASP A 434 21.50 8.79 9.88
C ASP A 434 20.67 7.68 9.22
N TYR A 435 20.08 7.91 8.02
CA TYR A 435 19.08 7.04 7.43
C TYR A 435 19.47 6.39 6.10
N SER A 436 20.45 6.90 5.34
CA SER A 436 20.94 6.21 4.15
C SER A 436 21.78 4.97 4.51
N PHE A 437 22.12 4.16 3.54
CA PHE A 437 23.06 3.06 3.76
C PHE A 437 24.45 3.59 4.09
N ALA A 438 25.12 2.94 5.04
CA ALA A 438 26.49 3.29 5.41
C ALA A 438 27.43 3.17 4.21
N GLU A 439 27.15 2.24 3.30
CA GLU A 439 27.88 2.02 2.05
C GLU A 439 26.95 1.76 0.88
N GLY A 440 27.44 2.09 -0.32
CA GLY A 440 26.74 1.72 -1.56
C GLY A 440 25.44 2.49 -1.81
N SER A 441 25.21 3.63 -1.16
CA SER A 441 24.05 4.48 -1.45
C SER A 441 24.07 4.97 -2.89
N LYS A 442 22.96 4.75 -3.61
CA LYS A 442 22.68 5.24 -4.94
C LYS A 442 21.30 5.90 -4.90
N GLY A 443 21.28 7.23 -4.84
CA GLY A 443 20.07 7.93 -4.46
C GLY A 443 19.54 8.93 -5.48
N LEU A 444 18.23 9.20 -5.34
CA LEU A 444 17.54 10.33 -5.96
C LEU A 444 17.11 11.31 -4.88
N ILE A 445 17.34 12.61 -5.09
CA ILE A 445 16.84 13.67 -4.21
C ILE A 445 15.86 14.53 -5.02
N PHE A 446 14.60 14.53 -4.60
CA PHE A 446 13.55 15.33 -5.21
C PHE A 446 13.45 16.69 -4.53
N CYS A 447 13.76 17.75 -5.26
CA CYS A 447 13.74 19.14 -4.81
C CYS A 447 12.46 19.87 -5.26
N SER A 448 12.17 21.01 -4.65
CA SER A 448 11.01 21.85 -5.01
C SER A 448 11.23 22.65 -6.30
N SER A 449 12.48 23.04 -6.59
CA SER A 449 12.85 23.79 -7.80
C SER A 449 14.20 23.37 -8.39
N ASN A 450 14.43 23.68 -9.65
CA ASN A 450 15.72 23.42 -10.31
C ASN A 450 16.87 24.23 -9.70
N GLU A 451 16.57 25.43 -9.22
CA GLU A 451 17.52 26.29 -8.52
C GLU A 451 17.94 25.68 -7.19
N GLU A 452 16.97 25.14 -6.43
CA GLU A 452 17.29 24.39 -5.19
C GLU A 452 18.14 23.16 -5.51
N ALA A 453 17.79 22.39 -6.52
CA ALA A 453 18.55 21.20 -6.91
C ALA A 453 20.01 21.53 -7.25
N ALA A 454 20.24 22.56 -8.06
CA ALA A 454 21.59 22.99 -8.46
C ALA A 454 22.40 23.53 -7.27
N GLY A 455 21.82 24.41 -6.46
CA GLY A 455 22.47 24.98 -5.29
C GLY A 455 22.78 23.95 -4.22
N LEU A 456 21.81 23.06 -3.95
CA LEU A 456 21.98 21.99 -2.97
C LEU A 456 23.02 20.96 -3.41
N SER A 457 23.05 20.59 -4.69
CA SER A 457 24.10 19.70 -5.23
C SER A 457 25.50 20.29 -5.01
N THR A 458 25.67 21.58 -5.27
CA THR A 458 26.93 22.28 -5.01
C THR A 458 27.32 22.24 -3.53
N ALA A 459 26.35 22.49 -2.65
CA ALA A 459 26.59 22.50 -1.20
C ALA A 459 26.91 21.08 -0.66
N LEU A 460 26.19 20.04 -1.14
CA LEU A 460 26.40 18.64 -0.75
C LEU A 460 27.78 18.12 -1.18
N ASN A 461 28.27 18.52 -2.35
CA ASN A 461 29.61 18.17 -2.84
C ASN A 461 30.76 18.73 -2.00
N MET A 462 30.46 19.62 -1.04
CA MET A 462 31.43 20.12 -0.06
C MET A 462 31.33 19.41 1.31
N ARG A 463 30.46 18.42 1.45
CA ARG A 463 30.15 17.75 2.70
C ARG A 463 30.61 16.29 2.68
N ASN A 464 30.88 15.77 3.88
CA ASN A 464 31.19 14.36 4.08
C ASN A 464 30.00 13.65 4.73
N VAL A 465 29.75 12.41 4.28
CA VAL A 465 28.79 11.48 4.86
C VAL A 465 29.50 10.13 4.99
N HIS A 466 29.37 9.46 6.12
CA HIS A 466 30.07 8.21 6.42
C HIS A 466 31.58 8.28 6.14
N GLY A 467 32.23 9.41 6.51
CA GLY A 467 33.65 9.59 6.36
C GLY A 467 34.15 9.91 4.96
N ARG A 468 33.30 9.94 3.92
CA ARG A 468 33.65 10.22 2.53
C ARG A 468 32.88 11.42 1.97
N ARG A 469 33.53 12.12 1.04
CA ARG A 469 32.92 13.27 0.36
C ARG A 469 31.78 12.82 -0.55
N LEU A 470 30.62 13.47 -0.47
CA LEU A 470 29.48 13.23 -1.35
C LEU A 470 29.80 13.63 -2.80
N ARG A 471 29.29 12.86 -3.73
CA ARG A 471 29.38 13.08 -5.19
C ARG A 471 27.98 13.17 -5.75
N THR A 472 27.55 14.38 -6.05
CA THR A 472 26.18 14.64 -6.50
C THR A 472 26.17 15.45 -7.78
N VAL A 473 25.09 15.37 -8.55
CA VAL A 473 24.82 16.18 -9.72
C VAL A 473 23.34 16.53 -9.77
N ALA A 474 23.02 17.77 -10.15
CA ALA A 474 21.67 18.20 -10.43
C ALA A 474 21.39 18.11 -11.93
N ILE A 475 20.21 17.58 -12.30
CA ILE A 475 19.74 17.54 -13.68
C ILE A 475 18.32 18.11 -13.78
N SER A 476 18.06 18.79 -14.92
CA SER A 476 16.79 19.48 -15.19
C SER A 476 16.20 19.07 -16.54
N GLY A 477 14.99 19.53 -16.86
CA GLY A 477 14.33 19.31 -18.14
C GLY A 477 15.17 19.81 -19.34
N ALA A 478 16.03 20.80 -19.10
CA ALA A 478 16.95 21.36 -20.11
C ALA A 478 18.20 20.49 -20.35
N THR A 479 18.53 19.55 -19.45
CA THR A 479 19.69 18.66 -19.62
C THR A 479 19.47 17.73 -20.81
N PRO A 480 20.41 17.67 -21.80
CA PRO A 480 20.29 16.77 -22.93
C PRO A 480 20.14 15.31 -22.56
N VAL A 481 19.42 14.53 -23.39
CA VAL A 481 19.12 13.12 -23.12
C VAL A 481 20.38 12.29 -22.93
N ASP A 482 21.37 12.44 -23.81
CA ASP A 482 22.63 11.69 -23.73
C ASP A 482 23.42 12.01 -22.46
N GLU A 483 23.35 13.25 -21.98
CA GLU A 483 23.97 13.63 -20.71
C GLU A 483 23.24 12.99 -19.52
N ARG A 484 21.90 12.95 -19.54
CA ARG A 484 21.13 12.25 -18.50
C ARG A 484 21.50 10.77 -18.42
N LEU A 485 21.64 10.08 -19.54
CA LEU A 485 22.04 8.68 -19.59
C LEU A 485 23.44 8.48 -18.98
N ARG A 486 24.41 9.32 -19.35
CA ARG A 486 25.76 9.29 -18.75
C ARG A 486 25.75 9.53 -17.24
N VAL A 487 24.86 10.40 -16.76
CA VAL A 487 24.70 10.65 -15.32
C VAL A 487 24.12 9.41 -14.62
N VAL A 488 23.15 8.75 -15.22
CA VAL A 488 22.58 7.50 -14.71
C VAL A 488 23.66 6.40 -14.64
N GLU A 489 24.45 6.18 -15.71
CA GLU A 489 25.55 5.22 -15.71
C GLU A 489 26.59 5.50 -14.61
N ARG A 490 26.85 6.77 -14.34
CA ARG A 490 27.75 7.17 -13.24
C ARG A 490 27.18 6.86 -11.86
N LEU A 491 25.85 6.97 -11.68
CA LEU A 491 25.18 6.55 -10.44
C LEU A 491 25.23 5.03 -10.30
N GLU A 492 24.87 4.29 -11.35
CA GLU A 492 24.85 2.84 -11.34
C GLU A 492 26.24 2.23 -11.12
N SER A 493 27.28 2.82 -11.71
CA SER A 493 28.68 2.41 -11.50
C SER A 493 29.27 2.90 -10.16
N GLY A 494 28.48 3.60 -9.32
CA GLY A 494 28.98 4.12 -8.04
C GLY A 494 29.97 5.29 -8.16
N LYS A 495 30.05 5.96 -9.31
CA LYS A 495 30.82 7.18 -9.50
C LYS A 495 30.10 8.43 -9.02
N LEU A 496 28.78 8.33 -8.81
CA LEU A 496 27.93 9.30 -8.12
C LEU A 496 27.20 8.62 -6.97
N ASP A 497 26.86 9.39 -5.93
CA ASP A 497 26.08 8.92 -4.80
C ASP A 497 24.60 9.35 -4.93
N TYR A 498 24.35 10.58 -5.43
CA TYR A 498 23.00 11.11 -5.58
C TYR A 498 22.83 11.94 -6.86
N ILE A 499 21.64 11.85 -7.46
CA ILE A 499 21.15 12.76 -8.49
C ILE A 499 20.05 13.62 -7.90
N LEU A 500 20.15 14.95 -8.04
CA LEU A 500 19.14 15.90 -7.62
C LEU A 500 18.27 16.32 -8.80
N THR A 501 16.96 16.37 -8.60
CA THR A 501 16.01 16.69 -9.68
C THR A 501 14.68 17.19 -9.13
N VAL A 502 13.82 17.73 -9.99
CA VAL A 502 12.44 18.11 -9.65
C VAL A 502 11.46 17.07 -10.18
N ASP A 503 11.27 16.97 -11.49
CA ASP A 503 10.23 16.14 -12.11
C ASP A 503 10.71 15.19 -13.22
N ILE A 504 12.01 15.22 -13.56
CA ILE A 504 12.51 14.49 -14.74
C ILE A 504 12.36 12.98 -14.58
N PHE A 505 12.57 12.46 -13.38
CA PHE A 505 12.44 11.05 -13.06
C PHE A 505 11.02 10.64 -12.61
N ASN A 506 10.02 11.50 -12.76
CA ASN A 506 8.63 11.08 -12.59
C ASN A 506 8.20 10.09 -13.66
N GLU A 507 8.83 10.16 -14.87
CA GLU A 507 8.54 9.28 -16.00
C GLU A 507 9.79 9.11 -16.89
N GLY A 508 9.94 7.95 -17.50
CA GLY A 508 10.78 7.75 -18.69
C GLY A 508 12.22 7.29 -18.49
N ILE A 509 12.85 7.44 -17.34
CA ILE A 509 14.19 6.87 -17.07
C ILE A 509 14.07 5.80 -15.98
N ASP A 510 14.61 4.65 -16.26
CA ASP A 510 14.67 3.52 -15.33
C ASP A 510 16.05 3.43 -14.70
N ILE A 511 16.10 3.40 -13.36
CA ILE A 511 17.34 3.24 -12.61
C ILE A 511 17.10 2.19 -11.51
N PRO A 512 17.11 0.89 -11.83
CA PRO A 512 16.85 -0.18 -10.87
C PRO A 512 17.82 -0.17 -9.67
N ALA A 513 19.05 0.31 -9.89
CA ALA A 513 20.09 0.38 -8.87
C ALA A 513 19.80 1.38 -7.74
N VAL A 514 18.83 2.31 -7.91
CA VAL A 514 18.48 3.29 -6.86
C VAL A 514 17.98 2.56 -5.62
N ASN A 515 18.63 2.79 -4.48
CA ASN A 515 18.32 2.20 -3.18
C ASN A 515 18.02 3.24 -2.09
N VAL A 516 18.17 4.55 -2.41
CA VAL A 516 17.78 5.65 -1.51
C VAL A 516 16.95 6.67 -2.29
N VAL A 517 15.86 7.14 -1.71
CA VAL A 517 15.07 8.26 -2.24
C VAL A 517 14.89 9.30 -1.13
N VAL A 518 15.16 10.55 -1.46
CA VAL A 518 15.01 11.68 -0.52
C VAL A 518 14.00 12.67 -1.09
N PHE A 519 12.99 13.02 -0.31
CA PHE A 519 11.99 14.02 -0.66
C PHE A 519 12.24 15.30 0.15
N LEU A 520 12.51 16.42 -0.54
CA LEU A 520 12.69 17.76 0.03
C LEU A 520 11.56 18.70 -0.38
N ARG A 521 10.47 18.18 -0.90
CA ARG A 521 9.33 18.94 -1.38
C ARG A 521 8.01 18.42 -0.84
N SER A 522 6.96 19.27 -0.86
CA SER A 522 5.62 18.83 -0.50
C SER A 522 5.09 17.73 -1.43
N THR A 523 4.32 16.82 -0.88
CA THR A 523 3.57 15.84 -1.63
C THR A 523 2.31 16.51 -2.20
N GLU A 524 2.32 16.83 -3.49
CA GLU A 524 1.17 17.46 -4.17
C GLU A 524 0.07 16.45 -4.48
N SER A 525 0.44 15.18 -4.69
CA SER A 525 -0.47 14.10 -5.04
C SER A 525 0.10 12.76 -4.58
N SER A 526 -0.75 11.92 -4.00
CA SER A 526 -0.39 10.53 -3.67
C SER A 526 0.05 9.75 -4.91
N ILE A 527 -0.46 10.10 -6.09
CA ILE A 527 -0.10 9.49 -7.38
C ILE A 527 1.36 9.79 -7.72
N ILE A 528 1.76 11.08 -7.69
CA ILE A 528 3.14 11.50 -7.99
C ILE A 528 4.10 10.89 -6.99
N PHE A 529 3.77 10.92 -5.70
CA PHE A 529 4.56 10.30 -4.64
C PHE A 529 4.77 8.80 -4.91
N THR A 530 3.69 8.06 -5.20
CA THR A 530 3.75 6.62 -5.50
C THR A 530 4.58 6.33 -6.76
N GLN A 531 4.50 7.18 -7.79
CA GLN A 531 5.31 7.05 -9.01
C GLN A 531 6.80 7.28 -8.74
N GLN A 532 7.15 8.26 -7.93
CA GLN A 532 8.53 8.55 -7.54
C GLN A 532 9.09 7.44 -6.64
N LEU A 533 8.31 6.99 -5.66
CA LEU A 533 8.64 5.86 -4.80
C LEU A 533 8.85 4.57 -5.63
N GLY A 534 7.93 4.28 -6.55
CA GLY A 534 7.95 3.08 -7.38
C GLY A 534 9.21 2.91 -8.25
N ARG A 535 9.93 4.00 -8.53
CA ARG A 535 11.20 3.91 -9.25
C ARG A 535 12.31 3.30 -8.43
N GLY A 536 12.33 3.61 -7.12
CA GLY A 536 13.26 3.00 -6.19
C GLY A 536 12.86 1.60 -5.75
N LEU A 537 11.65 1.13 -6.04
CA LEU A 537 11.17 -0.18 -5.59
C LEU A 537 11.52 -1.33 -6.54
N ARG A 538 12.10 -1.07 -7.71
CA ARG A 538 12.48 -2.12 -8.65
C ARG A 538 13.56 -3.04 -8.08
N LYS A 539 13.44 -4.32 -8.40
CA LYS A 539 14.47 -5.29 -8.06
C LYS A 539 15.73 -5.05 -8.89
N ALA A 540 16.88 -5.17 -8.24
CA ALA A 540 18.21 -5.17 -8.87
C ALA A 540 19.12 -6.10 -8.08
N ASP A 541 20.18 -6.55 -8.72
CA ASP A 541 21.15 -7.43 -8.06
C ASP A 541 21.74 -6.78 -6.83
N GLY A 542 21.75 -7.52 -5.72
CA GLY A 542 22.24 -7.06 -4.42
C GLY A 542 21.33 -6.07 -3.67
N LYS A 543 20.23 -5.63 -4.27
CA LYS A 543 19.31 -4.69 -3.64
C LYS A 543 18.22 -5.42 -2.87
N LYS A 544 18.21 -5.29 -1.55
CA LYS A 544 17.26 -5.95 -0.65
C LYS A 544 16.08 -5.05 -0.27
N THR A 545 16.33 -3.74 -0.08
CA THR A 545 15.32 -2.75 0.32
C THR A 545 15.57 -1.41 -0.34
N LEU A 546 14.55 -0.53 -0.31
CA LEU A 546 14.66 0.89 -0.64
C LEU A 546 14.56 1.70 0.66
N ARG A 547 15.46 2.64 0.89
CA ARG A 547 15.33 3.63 1.97
C ARG A 547 14.73 4.92 1.44
N VAL A 548 13.72 5.42 2.13
CA VAL A 548 13.01 6.64 1.80
C VAL A 548 13.14 7.62 2.96
N ILE A 549 13.74 8.78 2.70
CA ILE A 549 13.89 9.86 3.67
C ILE A 549 12.99 11.00 3.20
N ASP A 550 11.94 11.30 3.94
CA ASP A 550 10.96 12.32 3.57
C ASP A 550 10.96 13.46 4.59
N PHE A 551 11.33 14.66 4.13
CA PHE A 551 11.39 15.85 4.95
C PHE A 551 10.02 16.52 5.04
N ILE A 552 9.31 16.25 6.14
CA ILE A 552 7.97 16.72 6.38
C ILE A 552 7.99 18.15 6.93
N GLY A 553 7.85 19.13 6.03
CA GLY A 553 7.68 20.53 6.33
C GLY A 553 6.28 20.87 6.85
N ASN A 554 5.95 22.16 6.89
CA ASN A 554 4.61 22.63 7.22
C ASN A 554 3.73 22.70 5.97
N TYR A 555 3.50 21.56 5.32
CA TYR A 555 2.73 21.46 4.09
C TYR A 555 1.26 21.13 4.37
N ALA A 556 0.36 21.72 3.59
CA ALA A 556 -1.07 21.50 3.73
C ALA A 556 -1.49 20.05 3.40
N ASN A 557 -0.72 19.39 2.55
CA ASN A 557 -1.04 18.08 1.97
C ASN A 557 -0.31 16.89 2.64
N ASN A 558 0.29 17.07 3.81
CA ASN A 558 0.99 15.99 4.53
C ASN A 558 0.13 14.76 4.79
N TYR A 559 -1.19 14.92 4.86
CA TYR A 559 -2.14 13.80 5.01
C TYR A 559 -2.16 12.84 3.81
N LEU A 560 -1.65 13.24 2.64
CA LEU A 560 -1.55 12.38 1.47
C LEU A 560 -0.48 11.30 1.61
N ILE A 561 0.54 11.54 2.45
CA ILE A 561 1.65 10.62 2.66
C ILE A 561 1.17 9.28 3.27
N PRO A 562 0.48 9.26 4.44
CA PRO A 562 -0.04 8.01 4.98
C PRO A 562 -1.06 7.35 4.05
N ILE A 563 -1.90 8.10 3.33
CA ILE A 563 -2.81 7.54 2.34
C ILE A 563 -2.04 6.77 1.25
N ALA A 564 -0.96 7.36 0.72
CA ALA A 564 -0.14 6.72 -0.31
C ALA A 564 0.61 5.48 0.21
N LEU A 565 1.08 5.49 1.46
CA LEU A 565 1.88 4.42 2.05
C LEU A 565 1.04 3.26 2.60
N THR A 566 -0.21 3.51 3.03
CA THR A 566 -1.09 2.52 3.66
C THR A 566 -2.26 2.10 2.79
N GLY A 567 -2.42 2.68 1.60
CA GLY A 567 -3.54 2.39 0.71
C GLY A 567 -4.93 2.83 1.24
N GLU A 568 -5.00 3.57 2.36
CA GLU A 568 -6.27 3.97 2.98
C GLU A 568 -6.99 5.04 2.15
N ARG A 569 -8.11 4.68 1.55
CA ARG A 569 -8.89 5.53 0.63
C ARG A 569 -10.27 5.92 1.15
N SER A 570 -10.63 5.52 2.36
CA SER A 570 -11.97 5.76 2.91
C SER A 570 -12.33 7.24 3.07
N ALA A 571 -11.36 8.15 2.97
CA ALA A 571 -11.49 9.58 3.29
C ALA A 571 -11.93 9.85 4.74
N ASP A 572 -11.83 8.84 5.61
CA ASP A 572 -12.14 8.94 7.04
C ASP A 572 -10.88 9.39 7.81
N PRO A 573 -10.88 10.61 8.39
CA PRO A 573 -9.73 11.08 9.14
C PRO A 573 -9.37 10.20 10.34
N ASP A 574 -10.34 9.54 10.96
CA ASP A 574 -10.10 8.69 12.13
C ASP A 574 -9.46 7.35 11.71
N LYS A 575 -9.91 6.76 10.59
CA LYS A 575 -9.26 5.59 10.01
C LYS A 575 -7.83 5.90 9.57
N ILE A 576 -7.59 7.03 8.92
CA ILE A 576 -6.24 7.46 8.53
C ILE A 576 -5.35 7.63 9.76
N ARG A 577 -5.85 8.27 10.84
CA ARG A 577 -5.12 8.39 12.12
C ARG A 577 -4.83 7.03 12.75
N GLU A 578 -5.78 6.13 12.72
CA GLU A 578 -5.60 4.76 13.21
C GLU A 578 -4.53 4.02 12.40
N LYS A 579 -4.56 4.11 11.07
CA LYS A 579 -3.52 3.55 10.20
C LYS A 579 -2.14 4.14 10.51
N VAL A 580 -2.00 5.47 10.63
CA VAL A 580 -0.75 6.12 11.05
C VAL A 580 -0.27 5.61 12.42
N ARG A 581 -1.17 5.35 13.35
CA ARG A 581 -0.83 4.78 14.65
C ARG A 581 -0.42 3.30 14.52
N LYS A 582 -1.09 2.54 13.67
CA LYS A 582 -0.76 1.13 13.40
C LYS A 582 0.58 0.96 12.68
N THR A 583 0.98 1.87 11.77
CA THR A 583 2.31 1.80 11.13
C THR A 583 3.47 1.97 12.10
N ARG A 584 3.24 2.56 13.27
CA ARG A 584 4.25 2.59 14.34
C ARG A 584 4.53 1.22 14.95
N ARG A 585 3.60 0.28 14.85
CA ARG A 585 3.71 -1.04 15.47
C ARG A 585 3.85 -2.14 14.43
N ASN A 586 3.17 -2.01 13.30
CA ASN A 586 3.06 -3.08 12.31
C ASN A 586 3.72 -2.67 11.00
N PRO A 587 4.35 -3.60 10.27
CA PRO A 587 4.81 -3.37 8.91
C PRO A 587 3.60 -3.10 8.00
N VAL A 588 3.85 -2.42 6.89
CA VAL A 588 2.90 -2.24 5.80
C VAL A 588 3.16 -3.30 4.71
N ALA A 589 2.44 -3.20 3.59
CA ALA A 589 2.50 -4.17 2.49
C ALA A 589 3.93 -4.65 2.14
N GLY A 590 4.08 -5.94 1.90
CA GLY A 590 5.32 -6.59 1.51
C GLY A 590 6.42 -6.56 2.57
N GLY A 591 6.07 -6.37 3.85
CA GLY A 591 7.02 -6.24 4.94
C GLY A 591 7.79 -4.91 4.93
N SER A 592 7.26 -3.88 4.28
CA SER A 592 7.80 -2.52 4.31
C SER A 592 7.55 -1.86 5.67
N THR A 593 8.40 -0.92 6.06
CA THR A 593 8.27 -0.22 7.34
C THR A 593 8.02 1.27 7.14
N VAL A 594 7.23 1.85 8.03
CA VAL A 594 6.91 3.28 8.03
C VAL A 594 7.13 3.84 9.42
N SER A 595 7.97 4.85 9.50
CA SER A 595 8.29 5.54 10.76
C SER A 595 8.18 7.04 10.58
N PHE A 596 7.60 7.72 11.56
CA PHE A 596 7.51 9.17 11.61
C PHE A 596 8.06 9.64 12.96
N ASP A 597 8.84 10.71 12.96
CA ASP A 597 9.17 11.39 14.20
C ASP A 597 7.90 12.06 14.83
N GLU A 598 8.00 12.48 16.09
CA GLU A 598 6.83 13.02 16.80
C GLU A 598 6.27 14.29 16.15
N VAL A 599 7.13 15.18 15.69
CA VAL A 599 6.74 16.45 15.07
C VAL A 599 6.09 16.19 13.71
N SER A 600 6.66 15.29 12.91
CA SER A 600 6.07 14.88 11.62
C SER A 600 4.70 14.23 11.82
N THR A 601 4.55 13.36 12.82
CA THR A 601 3.26 12.78 13.20
C THR A 601 2.25 13.87 13.57
N ALA A 602 2.64 14.84 14.37
CA ALA A 602 1.78 15.95 14.76
C ALA A 602 1.35 16.80 13.54
N ARG A 603 2.27 17.08 12.61
CA ARG A 603 1.99 17.80 11.36
C ARG A 603 1.02 17.06 10.45
N ILE A 604 1.19 15.74 10.32
CA ILE A 604 0.26 14.89 9.55
C ILE A 604 -1.14 14.95 10.17
N VAL A 605 -1.25 14.77 11.49
CA VAL A 605 -2.54 14.82 12.18
C VAL A 605 -3.18 16.21 12.09
N GLU A 606 -2.39 17.28 12.15
CA GLU A 606 -2.90 18.65 11.98
C GLU A 606 -3.36 18.91 10.54
N SER A 607 -2.62 18.42 9.53
CA SER A 607 -3.05 18.53 8.13
C SER A 607 -4.35 17.78 7.88
N LEU A 608 -4.55 16.61 8.49
CA LEU A 608 -5.81 15.85 8.44
C LEU A 608 -7.00 16.63 9.03
N LYS A 609 -6.79 17.37 10.12
CA LYS A 609 -7.86 18.19 10.71
C LYS A 609 -8.28 19.35 9.78
N LYS A 610 -7.34 19.89 9.01
CA LYS A 610 -7.55 20.98 8.06
C LYS A 610 -8.06 20.48 6.71
N ALA A 611 -7.83 19.20 6.37
CA ALA A 611 -8.26 18.61 5.12
C ALA A 611 -9.80 18.50 5.06
N ARG A 612 -10.39 19.01 3.98
CA ARG A 612 -11.84 18.93 3.75
C ARG A 612 -12.20 17.65 2.98
N LEU A 613 -11.78 16.49 3.49
CA LEU A 613 -11.94 15.19 2.83
C LEU A 613 -13.42 14.81 2.59
N THR A 614 -14.33 15.35 3.41
CA THR A 614 -15.78 15.09 3.34
C THR A 614 -16.58 16.22 2.71
N SER A 615 -15.91 17.21 2.09
CA SER A 615 -16.60 18.31 1.42
C SER A 615 -17.40 17.84 0.20
N GLN A 616 -18.42 18.61 -0.21
CA GLN A 616 -19.19 18.27 -1.41
C GLN A 616 -18.32 18.17 -2.66
N ALA A 617 -17.30 19.03 -2.80
CA ALA A 617 -16.34 18.95 -3.90
C ALA A 617 -15.53 17.64 -3.87
N ALA A 618 -15.11 17.17 -2.68
CA ALA A 618 -14.42 15.88 -2.54
C ALA A 618 -15.36 14.72 -2.90
N LYS A 619 -16.58 14.71 -2.40
CA LYS A 619 -17.61 13.71 -2.74
C LYS A 619 -17.92 13.68 -4.23
N HIS A 620 -18.12 14.86 -4.86
CA HIS A 620 -18.32 14.96 -6.30
C HIS A 620 -17.16 14.34 -7.07
N LYS A 621 -15.92 14.66 -6.67
CA LYS A 621 -14.72 14.12 -7.31
C LYS A 621 -14.64 12.59 -7.21
N GLU A 622 -14.98 12.03 -6.05
CA GLU A 622 -14.97 10.57 -5.84
C GLU A 622 -16.07 9.87 -6.66
N ILE A 623 -17.29 10.41 -6.67
CA ILE A 623 -18.39 9.86 -7.48
C ILE A 623 -18.01 9.92 -8.96
N ALA A 624 -17.55 11.07 -9.47
CA ALA A 624 -17.15 11.23 -10.86
C ALA A 624 -15.97 10.33 -11.27
N ALA A 625 -15.01 10.12 -10.37
CA ALA A 625 -13.89 9.19 -10.62
C ALA A 625 -14.39 7.76 -10.75
N LEU A 626 -15.30 7.33 -9.87
CA LEU A 626 -15.85 5.99 -9.91
C LEU A 626 -16.85 5.81 -11.07
N GLU A 627 -17.66 6.82 -11.38
CA GLU A 627 -18.49 6.87 -12.59
C GLU A 627 -17.64 6.69 -13.84
N SER A 628 -16.52 7.41 -13.94
CA SER A 628 -15.56 7.28 -15.03
C SER A 628 -15.03 5.86 -15.18
N ARG A 629 -14.82 5.15 -14.06
CA ARG A 629 -14.33 3.77 -14.05
C ARG A 629 -15.38 2.75 -14.44
N LEU A 630 -16.63 2.92 -13.97
CA LEU A 630 -17.72 1.97 -14.16
C LEU A 630 -18.51 2.22 -15.45
N GLY A 631 -18.47 3.45 -16.01
CA GLY A 631 -19.29 3.84 -17.16
C GLY A 631 -20.75 4.10 -16.83
N ARG A 632 -21.09 4.13 -15.55
CA ARG A 632 -22.41 4.44 -15.00
C ARG A 632 -22.28 5.16 -13.68
N ILE A 633 -23.31 5.83 -13.23
CA ILE A 633 -23.32 6.40 -11.88
C ILE A 633 -23.13 5.27 -10.85
N PRO A 634 -22.14 5.37 -9.94
CA PRO A 634 -21.90 4.32 -8.96
C PRO A 634 -23.02 4.27 -7.91
N MET A 635 -23.36 3.09 -7.44
CA MET A 635 -24.18 2.85 -6.25
C MET A 635 -23.29 2.69 -5.02
N LEU A 636 -23.84 2.70 -3.80
CA LEU A 636 -23.03 2.62 -2.56
C LEU A 636 -22.22 1.32 -2.46
N ALA A 637 -22.75 0.21 -2.93
CA ALA A 637 -22.05 -1.07 -2.99
C ALA A 637 -20.78 -0.99 -3.84
N ASP A 638 -20.79 -0.21 -4.94
CA ASP A 638 -19.60 -0.02 -5.77
C ASP A 638 -18.44 0.60 -5.01
N PHE A 639 -18.69 1.52 -4.07
CA PHE A 639 -17.64 2.13 -3.26
C PHE A 639 -16.99 1.12 -2.31
N VAL A 640 -17.76 0.16 -1.80
CA VAL A 640 -17.23 -0.95 -1.01
C VAL A 640 -16.38 -1.87 -1.88
N ILE A 641 -16.91 -2.33 -3.01
CA ILE A 641 -16.23 -3.24 -3.95
C ILE A 641 -14.91 -2.62 -4.44
N GLN A 642 -14.94 -1.36 -4.81
CA GLN A 642 -13.78 -0.65 -5.36
C GLN A 642 -12.84 -0.05 -4.30
N GLN A 643 -13.10 -0.30 -3.01
CA GLN A 643 -12.32 0.23 -1.89
C GLN A 643 -12.11 1.76 -1.98
N ALA A 644 -13.17 2.47 -2.36
CA ALA A 644 -13.21 3.92 -2.51
C ALA A 644 -13.64 4.60 -1.20
N MET A 645 -14.18 5.84 -1.29
CA MET A 645 -14.68 6.57 -0.11
C MET A 645 -15.69 5.73 0.67
N ASP A 646 -15.63 5.80 2.01
CA ASP A 646 -16.56 5.08 2.88
C ASP A 646 -18.02 5.46 2.55
N PRO A 647 -18.90 4.51 2.20
CA PRO A 647 -20.29 4.79 1.83
C PRO A 647 -21.07 5.53 2.90
N PHE A 648 -20.78 5.26 4.18
CA PHE A 648 -21.43 5.95 5.29
C PHE A 648 -21.00 7.42 5.36
N ILE A 649 -19.72 7.72 5.19
CA ILE A 649 -19.21 9.10 5.10
C ILE A 649 -19.79 9.80 3.88
N LEU A 650 -19.91 9.10 2.76
CA LEU A 650 -20.45 9.64 1.53
C LEU A 650 -21.93 10.06 1.70
N ALA A 651 -22.78 9.18 2.24
CA ALA A 651 -24.22 9.33 2.25
C ALA A 651 -24.83 9.88 3.55
N ALA A 652 -24.26 9.53 4.73
CA ALA A 652 -24.85 9.83 6.03
C ALA A 652 -24.41 11.16 6.65
N THR A 653 -23.42 11.86 6.09
CA THR A 653 -22.95 13.14 6.63
C THR A 653 -24.02 14.21 6.48
N ALA A 654 -24.29 14.91 7.58
CA ALA A 654 -25.27 15.99 7.61
C ALA A 654 -24.91 17.11 6.64
N GLU A 655 -25.89 17.52 5.86
CA GLU A 655 -25.82 18.75 5.12
C GLU A 655 -26.16 19.97 6.01
N LYS A 656 -25.90 21.19 5.53
CA LYS A 656 -26.12 22.42 6.28
C LYS A 656 -27.58 22.59 6.74
N ASP A 657 -28.53 21.97 6.01
CA ASP A 657 -29.96 22.00 6.34
C ASP A 657 -30.40 20.93 7.35
N GLY A 658 -29.51 19.98 7.67
CA GLY A 658 -29.75 18.90 8.64
C GLY A 658 -30.84 17.90 8.26
N LYS A 659 -31.44 18.00 7.07
CA LYS A 659 -32.69 17.29 6.72
C LYS A 659 -32.49 16.10 5.81
N SER A 660 -31.40 16.03 5.07
CA SER A 660 -31.19 14.93 4.12
C SER A 660 -29.88 14.20 4.37
N ARG A 661 -30.00 12.89 4.56
CA ARG A 661 -28.87 12.02 4.84
C ARG A 661 -29.02 10.71 4.07
N ASN A 662 -29.05 10.80 2.75
CA ASN A 662 -29.09 9.64 1.88
C ASN A 662 -28.36 9.94 0.55
N TYR A 663 -27.97 8.85 -0.13
CA TYR A 663 -27.15 8.94 -1.33
C TYR A 663 -27.89 9.53 -2.53
N TRP A 664 -29.17 9.21 -2.74
CA TRP A 664 -29.98 9.78 -3.84
C TRP A 664 -30.07 11.30 -3.75
N THR A 665 -30.35 11.84 -2.57
CA THR A 665 -30.33 13.29 -2.37
C THR A 665 -28.97 13.91 -2.67
N LEU A 666 -27.88 13.21 -2.31
CA LEU A 666 -26.53 13.66 -2.63
C LEU A 666 -26.30 13.69 -4.16
N LEU A 667 -26.68 12.65 -4.88
CA LEU A 667 -26.55 12.57 -6.36
C LEU A 667 -27.30 13.71 -7.04
N SER A 668 -28.57 13.98 -6.62
CA SER A 668 -29.36 15.07 -7.18
C SER A 668 -28.74 16.44 -6.92
N LYS A 669 -28.25 16.69 -5.70
CA LYS A 669 -27.58 17.96 -5.36
C LYS A 669 -26.27 18.20 -6.08
N LEU A 670 -25.54 17.14 -6.37
CA LEU A 670 -24.28 17.22 -7.12
C LEU A 670 -24.49 17.20 -8.64
N GLY A 671 -25.73 17.06 -9.11
CA GLY A 671 -26.09 17.11 -10.54
C GLY A 671 -25.87 15.83 -11.32
N PHE A 672 -25.67 14.69 -10.65
CA PHE A 672 -25.55 13.37 -11.31
C PHE A 672 -26.90 12.83 -11.78
N VAL A 673 -27.99 13.18 -11.08
CA VAL A 673 -29.37 12.85 -11.44
C VAL A 673 -30.26 14.09 -11.42
N GLU A 674 -31.26 14.15 -12.28
CA GLU A 674 -32.13 15.34 -12.42
C GLU A 674 -33.08 15.52 -11.24
N ALA A 675 -33.63 14.43 -10.70
CA ALA A 675 -34.60 14.44 -9.62
C ALA A 675 -34.10 13.71 -8.38
N GLY A 676 -34.36 14.28 -7.20
CA GLY A 676 -34.14 13.64 -5.91
C GLY A 676 -35.37 12.89 -5.40
N PRO A 677 -35.28 12.21 -4.24
CA PRO A 677 -36.42 11.52 -3.64
C PRO A 677 -37.51 12.49 -3.18
N SER A 678 -38.76 12.03 -3.19
CA SER A 678 -39.89 12.70 -2.54
C SER A 678 -39.69 12.81 -1.02
N ALA A 679 -40.47 13.59 -0.34
CA ALA A 679 -40.33 13.79 1.12
C ALA A 679 -40.45 12.49 1.91
N SER A 680 -41.38 11.58 1.52
CA SER A 680 -41.59 10.30 2.19
C SER A 680 -40.42 9.32 1.88
N GLU A 681 -39.99 9.23 0.62
CA GLU A 681 -38.84 8.41 0.23
C GLU A 681 -37.56 8.87 0.93
N GLN A 682 -37.36 10.19 1.05
CA GLN A 682 -36.22 10.78 1.76
C GLN A 682 -36.18 10.41 3.25
N GLN A 683 -37.32 10.36 3.92
CA GLN A 683 -37.41 9.96 5.34
C GLN A 683 -36.96 8.50 5.51
N PHE A 684 -37.52 7.57 4.71
CA PHE A 684 -37.16 6.17 4.76
C PHE A 684 -35.68 5.93 4.40
N LEU A 685 -35.21 6.56 3.32
CA LEU A 685 -33.81 6.44 2.92
C LEU A 685 -32.85 7.05 3.95
N SER A 686 -33.24 8.14 4.61
CA SER A 686 -32.41 8.73 5.68
C SER A 686 -32.31 7.82 6.89
N PHE A 687 -33.41 7.15 7.27
CA PHE A 687 -33.41 6.14 8.33
C PHE A 687 -32.47 4.96 7.98
N LEU A 688 -32.67 4.35 6.84
CA LEU A 688 -31.87 3.21 6.38
C LEU A 688 -30.37 3.57 6.30
N THR A 689 -30.04 4.75 5.76
CA THR A 689 -28.66 5.20 5.61
C THR A 689 -28.00 5.46 6.96
N VAL A 690 -28.64 6.20 7.87
CA VAL A 690 -28.00 6.62 9.12
C VAL A 690 -27.91 5.47 10.12
N GLU A 691 -28.96 4.65 10.21
CA GLU A 691 -29.06 3.60 11.24
C GLU A 691 -28.45 2.28 10.79
N LEU A 692 -28.56 1.92 9.50
CA LEU A 692 -28.27 0.56 9.04
C LEU A 692 -27.06 0.46 8.09
N LEU A 693 -26.78 1.48 7.27
CA LEU A 693 -25.69 1.45 6.27
C LEU A 693 -24.31 1.18 6.88
N ASN A 694 -24.08 1.54 8.14
CA ASN A 694 -22.81 1.34 8.82
C ASN A 694 -22.43 -0.14 9.08
N GLY A 695 -23.34 -1.08 8.77
CA GLY A 695 -23.15 -2.51 8.90
C GLY A 695 -23.12 -3.04 10.35
N LYS A 696 -23.46 -2.23 11.35
CA LYS A 696 -23.47 -2.68 12.76
C LYS A 696 -24.70 -3.49 13.14
N ARG A 697 -25.73 -3.42 12.32
CA ARG A 697 -27.05 -4.01 12.58
C ARG A 697 -27.51 -4.88 11.40
N PRO A 698 -26.85 -6.04 11.15
CA PRO A 698 -27.21 -6.93 10.04
C PRO A 698 -28.59 -7.56 10.23
N GLN A 699 -29.05 -7.73 11.47
CA GLN A 699 -30.32 -8.36 11.78
C GLN A 699 -31.51 -7.60 11.14
N GLU A 700 -31.54 -6.30 11.22
CA GLU A 700 -32.57 -5.49 10.57
C GLU A 700 -32.47 -5.56 9.03
N LEU A 701 -31.26 -5.50 8.49
CA LEU A 701 -31.05 -5.58 7.05
C LEU A 701 -31.50 -6.93 6.48
N LEU A 702 -31.19 -8.02 7.17
CA LEU A 702 -31.57 -9.38 6.76
C LEU A 702 -33.09 -9.58 6.80
N LEU A 703 -33.76 -9.08 7.82
CA LEU A 703 -35.23 -9.14 7.91
C LEU A 703 -35.88 -8.33 6.78
N LEU A 704 -35.38 -7.12 6.53
CA LEU A 704 -35.87 -6.26 5.47
C LEU A 704 -35.64 -6.91 4.10
N GLN A 705 -34.47 -7.48 3.85
CA GLN A 705 -34.15 -8.18 2.60
C GLN A 705 -35.10 -9.35 2.34
N GLU A 706 -35.42 -10.17 3.36
CA GLU A 706 -36.31 -11.30 3.23
C GLU A 706 -37.75 -10.84 2.93
N LEU A 707 -38.26 -9.85 3.67
CA LEU A 707 -39.59 -9.29 3.43
C LEU A 707 -39.74 -8.70 2.02
N LEU A 708 -38.73 -7.98 1.54
CA LEU A 708 -38.76 -7.40 0.20
C LEU A 708 -38.68 -8.47 -0.89
N ARG A 709 -38.00 -9.58 -0.62
CA ARG A 709 -37.89 -10.70 -1.56
C ARG A 709 -39.20 -11.46 -1.68
N GLU A 710 -39.88 -11.68 -0.57
CA GLU A 710 -41.15 -12.43 -0.52
C GLU A 710 -42.37 -11.64 -1.06
N GLY A 711 -42.32 -10.30 -1.04
CA GLY A 711 -43.33 -9.44 -1.66
C GLY A 711 -44.06 -8.50 -0.68
N PRO A 712 -45.04 -7.69 -1.20
CA PRO A 712 -45.64 -6.61 -0.42
C PRO A 712 -46.53 -7.09 0.75
N ASP A 713 -47.09 -8.25 0.66
CA ASP A 713 -47.96 -8.84 1.69
C ASP A 713 -47.26 -9.95 2.51
N ALA A 714 -45.95 -10.05 2.37
CA ALA A 714 -45.13 -11.06 3.06
C ALA A 714 -45.19 -10.92 4.57
N ILE A 715 -45.20 -12.09 5.25
CA ILE A 715 -45.04 -12.20 6.68
C ILE A 715 -43.88 -13.16 6.95
N VAL A 716 -42.85 -12.65 7.58
CA VAL A 716 -41.72 -13.46 8.04
C VAL A 716 -41.96 -13.86 9.48
N SER A 717 -42.19 -15.14 9.70
CA SER A 717 -42.39 -15.66 11.05
C SER A 717 -41.10 -15.57 11.88
N GLU A 718 -41.25 -15.47 13.18
CA GLU A 718 -40.09 -15.42 14.12
C GLU A 718 -39.17 -16.62 13.94
N LYS A 719 -39.72 -17.80 13.70
CA LYS A 719 -38.94 -19.01 13.42
C LYS A 719 -38.11 -18.84 12.13
N ARG A 720 -38.72 -18.37 11.05
CA ARG A 720 -38.01 -18.13 9.79
C ARG A 720 -36.92 -17.07 9.95
N TYR A 721 -37.20 -16.02 10.68
CA TYR A 721 -36.24 -14.98 10.97
C TYR A 721 -35.05 -15.50 11.81
N ALA A 722 -35.32 -16.34 12.82
CA ALA A 722 -34.25 -16.97 13.59
C ALA A 722 -33.38 -17.89 12.73
N GLU A 723 -33.95 -18.61 11.76
CA GLU A 723 -33.18 -19.41 10.80
C GLU A 723 -32.24 -18.53 9.95
N ILE A 724 -32.73 -17.40 9.42
CA ILE A 724 -31.94 -16.44 8.64
C ILE A 724 -30.77 -15.89 9.46
N LEU A 725 -31.01 -15.46 10.70
CA LEU A 725 -29.97 -14.94 11.57
C LEU A 725 -28.92 -16.00 11.92
N THR A 726 -29.32 -17.23 12.18
CA THR A 726 -28.41 -18.33 12.48
C THR A 726 -27.58 -18.73 11.26
N GLN A 727 -28.18 -18.66 10.07
CA GLN A 727 -27.44 -18.89 8.82
C GLN A 727 -26.38 -17.82 8.56
N TRP A 728 -26.69 -16.56 8.85
CA TRP A 728 -25.75 -15.45 8.71
C TRP A 728 -24.62 -15.49 9.76
N HIS A 729 -24.95 -15.89 10.99
CA HIS A 729 -24.00 -15.95 12.09
C HIS A 729 -24.21 -17.23 12.93
N PRO A 730 -23.52 -18.33 12.59
CA PRO A 730 -23.62 -19.58 13.34
C PRO A 730 -23.33 -19.37 14.83
N GLY A 731 -24.18 -19.88 15.69
CA GLY A 731 -24.09 -19.74 17.15
C GLY A 731 -24.84 -18.53 17.73
N LEU A 732 -25.47 -17.69 16.92
CA LEU A 732 -26.34 -16.63 17.41
C LEU A 732 -27.62 -17.24 18.02
N GLN A 733 -27.89 -16.92 19.29
CA GLN A 733 -29.17 -17.26 19.93
C GLN A 733 -30.16 -16.11 19.80
N VAL A 734 -31.22 -16.30 19.04
CA VAL A 734 -32.28 -15.31 18.89
C VAL A 734 -33.19 -15.36 20.11
N SER A 735 -33.15 -14.31 20.91
CA SER A 735 -33.99 -14.12 22.09
C SER A 735 -35.12 -13.12 21.82
N GLU A 736 -36.16 -13.13 22.64
CA GLU A 736 -37.25 -12.14 22.59
C GLU A 736 -36.72 -10.69 22.65
N LYS A 737 -35.59 -10.46 23.36
CA LYS A 737 -34.95 -9.16 23.40
C LYS A 737 -34.41 -8.71 22.02
N VAL A 738 -33.93 -9.63 21.21
CA VAL A 738 -33.46 -9.33 19.84
C VAL A 738 -34.67 -8.95 18.98
N LEU A 739 -35.74 -9.74 19.05
CA LEU A 739 -36.96 -9.48 18.30
C LEU A 739 -37.59 -8.12 18.67
N GLN A 740 -37.70 -7.83 19.97
CA GLN A 740 -38.19 -6.56 20.45
C GLN A 740 -37.30 -5.39 20.01
N THR A 741 -35.99 -5.54 20.03
CA THR A 741 -35.07 -4.49 19.58
C THR A 741 -35.26 -4.17 18.09
N VAL A 742 -35.45 -5.18 17.26
CA VAL A 742 -35.70 -5.01 15.82
C VAL A 742 -37.04 -4.30 15.60
N GLU A 743 -38.08 -4.68 16.32
CA GLU A 743 -39.40 -4.04 16.29
C GLU A 743 -39.28 -2.56 16.69
N ASP A 744 -38.65 -2.27 17.83
CA ASP A 744 -38.50 -0.90 18.35
C ASP A 744 -37.77 0.02 17.37
N ILE A 745 -36.76 -0.49 16.68
CA ILE A 745 -35.99 0.29 15.69
C ILE A 745 -36.84 0.59 14.46
N PHE A 746 -37.54 -0.40 13.91
CA PHE A 746 -38.38 -0.20 12.72
C PHE A 746 -39.69 0.54 13.01
N ALA A 747 -40.18 0.51 14.21
CA ALA A 747 -41.34 1.30 14.64
C ALA A 747 -41.08 2.82 14.70
N ILE A 748 -39.80 3.23 14.60
CA ILE A 748 -39.35 4.65 14.74
C ILE A 748 -39.79 5.30 16.08
N SER A 749 -40.60 4.65 16.87
CA SER A 749 -41.08 5.11 18.17
C SER A 749 -39.97 5.23 19.21
N TRP A 750 -38.92 4.47 19.08
CA TRP A 750 -37.71 4.46 19.89
C TRP A 750 -36.95 5.81 19.85
N PHE A 751 -36.99 6.52 18.70
CA PHE A 751 -36.18 7.70 18.51
C PHE A 751 -36.75 8.93 19.19
N LYS A 752 -35.83 9.76 19.76
CA LYS A 752 -36.18 11.07 20.32
C LYS A 752 -36.65 12.04 19.22
N ASP A 753 -37.18 13.19 19.61
CA ASP A 753 -37.73 14.19 18.70
C ASP A 753 -36.83 14.59 17.52
N ALA A 754 -35.51 14.61 17.73
CA ALA A 754 -34.53 14.87 16.66
C ALA A 754 -34.54 13.77 15.58
N GLY A 755 -34.60 12.50 15.98
CA GLY A 755 -34.70 11.36 15.06
C GLY A 755 -36.08 11.35 14.36
N LYS A 756 -37.18 11.58 15.09
CA LYS A 756 -38.52 11.66 14.50
C LYS A 756 -38.65 12.78 13.48
N LYS A 757 -37.97 13.93 13.68
CA LYS A 757 -37.91 15.01 12.68
C LYS A 757 -37.17 14.60 11.41
N LEU A 758 -36.22 13.69 11.51
CA LEU A 758 -35.42 13.23 10.38
C LEU A 758 -36.07 12.06 9.65
N TYR A 759 -36.59 11.08 10.38
CA TYR A 759 -37.08 9.79 9.86
C TYR A 759 -38.59 9.76 9.67
N GLY A 760 -39.29 10.76 10.18
CA GLY A 760 -40.78 10.76 10.25
C GLY A 760 -41.31 9.90 11.41
N THR A 761 -42.59 9.52 11.33
CA THR A 761 -43.30 8.75 12.36
C THR A 761 -43.95 7.47 11.78
N ILE A 762 -43.80 7.21 10.48
CA ILE A 762 -44.40 6.09 9.81
C ILE A 762 -43.44 4.89 9.94
N PRO A 763 -43.91 3.76 10.52
CA PRO A 763 -43.03 2.59 10.70
C PRO A 763 -42.69 1.94 9.35
N LEU A 764 -41.45 1.46 9.21
CA LEU A 764 -41.02 0.66 8.05
C LEU A 764 -41.59 -0.75 8.13
N MET A 765 -41.71 -1.29 9.34
CA MET A 765 -42.19 -2.63 9.60
C MET A 765 -43.09 -2.62 10.83
N GLU A 766 -43.95 -3.65 10.90
CA GLU A 766 -44.83 -3.94 12.02
C GLU A 766 -44.66 -5.41 12.40
N ARG A 767 -44.83 -5.73 13.68
CA ARG A 767 -44.85 -7.10 14.21
C ARG A 767 -46.25 -7.42 14.78
N ASP A 768 -46.77 -8.57 14.44
CA ASP A 768 -48.00 -9.12 15.02
C ASP A 768 -47.77 -10.58 15.46
N GLU A 769 -48.82 -11.27 15.91
CA GLU A 769 -48.74 -12.66 16.38
C GLU A 769 -48.22 -13.64 15.31
N ARG A 770 -48.25 -13.29 14.03
CA ARG A 770 -47.81 -14.12 12.91
C ARG A 770 -46.34 -13.88 12.55
N GLY A 771 -45.77 -12.73 12.93
CA GLY A 771 -44.41 -12.33 12.64
C GLY A 771 -44.29 -10.88 12.16
N PHE A 772 -43.22 -10.63 11.41
CA PHE A 772 -42.87 -9.31 10.86
C PHE A 772 -43.47 -9.10 9.45
N ARG A 773 -43.96 -7.90 9.18
CA ARG A 773 -44.44 -7.48 7.86
C ARG A 773 -43.98 -6.04 7.53
N LEU A 774 -43.93 -5.68 6.25
CA LEU A 774 -43.64 -4.32 5.83
C LEU A 774 -44.78 -3.35 6.21
N GLY A 775 -44.40 -2.14 6.61
CA GLY A 775 -45.34 -1.03 6.73
C GLY A 775 -45.97 -0.67 5.38
N ARG A 776 -47.29 -0.40 5.35
CA ARG A 776 -48.02 -0.18 4.11
C ARG A 776 -47.44 0.93 3.24
N ASP A 777 -47.08 2.04 3.82
CA ASP A 777 -46.55 3.20 3.08
C ASP A 777 -45.18 2.89 2.47
N PHE A 778 -44.31 2.22 3.22
CA PHE A 778 -43.00 1.79 2.72
C PHE A 778 -43.14 0.75 1.61
N ALA A 779 -43.96 -0.27 1.81
CA ALA A 779 -44.25 -1.30 0.80
C ALA A 779 -44.86 -0.67 -0.47
N GLY A 780 -45.81 0.25 -0.30
CA GLY A 780 -46.43 0.98 -1.40
C GLY A 780 -45.40 1.74 -2.25
N LEU A 781 -44.45 2.44 -1.63
CA LEU A 781 -43.39 3.13 -2.34
C LEU A 781 -42.41 2.14 -3.03
N TYR A 782 -41.99 1.10 -2.33
CA TYR A 782 -41.01 0.18 -2.87
C TYR A 782 -41.53 -0.65 -4.04
N PHE A 783 -42.74 -1.17 -3.96
CA PHE A 783 -43.36 -2.04 -4.97
C PHE A 783 -44.10 -1.28 -6.07
N SER A 784 -44.36 0.03 -5.92
CA SER A 784 -44.96 0.86 -6.96
C SER A 784 -44.01 1.14 -8.15
N TYR A 785 -42.73 0.97 -7.94
CA TYR A 785 -41.71 1.15 -8.98
C TYR A 785 -41.83 0.04 -10.03
N SER A 786 -42.34 0.39 -11.22
CA SER A 786 -42.43 -0.53 -12.35
C SER A 786 -41.07 -0.76 -13.01
N ALA A 787 -40.89 -1.89 -13.64
CA ALA A 787 -39.67 -2.27 -14.40
C ALA A 787 -39.28 -1.28 -15.52
N ASN A 788 -40.11 -0.28 -15.81
CA ASN A 788 -39.91 0.72 -16.87
C ASN A 788 -39.35 2.07 -16.36
N HIS A 789 -38.80 2.15 -15.17
CA HIS A 789 -38.20 3.40 -14.69
C HIS A 789 -36.88 3.68 -15.45
N PRO A 790 -36.65 4.91 -15.91
CA PRO A 790 -35.58 5.21 -16.88
C PRO A 790 -34.14 5.10 -16.34
N SER A 791 -33.91 5.11 -15.03
CA SER A 791 -32.59 4.86 -14.45
C SER A 791 -32.64 4.29 -13.03
N PRO A 792 -31.80 3.30 -12.71
CA PRO A 792 -31.66 2.77 -11.35
C PRO A 792 -31.33 3.84 -10.31
N GLU A 793 -30.50 4.81 -10.68
CA GLU A 793 -29.93 5.84 -9.82
C GLU A 793 -30.99 6.89 -9.37
N ALA A 794 -32.16 6.91 -10.03
CA ALA A 794 -33.30 7.75 -9.68
C ALA A 794 -34.51 6.93 -9.21
N SER A 795 -34.29 5.78 -8.58
CA SER A 795 -35.32 4.85 -8.13
C SER A 795 -35.23 4.58 -6.64
N PHE A 796 -36.33 4.78 -5.91
CA PHE A 796 -36.42 4.49 -4.48
C PHE A 796 -36.06 3.02 -4.18
N ARG A 797 -36.59 2.09 -4.95
CA ARG A 797 -36.32 0.67 -4.80
C ARG A 797 -34.82 0.35 -4.87
N HIS A 798 -34.14 0.84 -5.91
CA HIS A 798 -32.72 0.56 -6.10
C HIS A 798 -31.87 1.16 -4.98
N HIS A 799 -32.21 2.32 -4.44
CA HIS A 799 -31.50 2.91 -3.31
C HIS A 799 -31.76 2.16 -1.99
N VAL A 800 -32.94 1.57 -1.80
CA VAL A 800 -33.22 0.69 -0.66
C VAL A 800 -32.38 -0.59 -0.77
N ASP A 801 -32.42 -1.25 -1.94
CA ASP A 801 -31.65 -2.47 -2.22
C ASP A 801 -30.14 -2.22 -2.03
N ASP A 802 -29.62 -1.11 -2.54
CA ASP A 802 -28.21 -0.70 -2.42
C ASP A 802 -27.78 -0.47 -0.95
N VAL A 803 -28.62 0.16 -0.14
CA VAL A 803 -28.30 0.33 1.31
C VAL A 803 -28.27 -1.02 2.02
N ILE A 804 -29.18 -1.94 1.71
CA ILE A 804 -29.23 -3.27 2.30
C ILE A 804 -27.96 -4.05 1.92
N GLU A 805 -27.68 -4.15 0.64
CA GLU A 805 -26.52 -4.85 0.11
C GLU A 805 -25.21 -4.27 0.70
N THR A 806 -25.07 -2.96 0.62
CA THR A 806 -23.88 -2.26 1.14
C THR A 806 -23.70 -2.48 2.64
N GLY A 807 -24.75 -2.37 3.43
CA GLY A 807 -24.72 -2.58 4.87
C GLY A 807 -24.33 -4.01 5.25
N LEU A 808 -24.84 -5.00 4.53
CA LEU A 808 -24.49 -6.40 4.72
C LEU A 808 -23.04 -6.67 4.30
N MET A 809 -22.58 -6.12 3.19
CA MET A 809 -21.17 -6.19 2.77
C MET A 809 -20.22 -5.59 3.79
N ILE A 810 -20.56 -4.42 4.36
CA ILE A 810 -19.76 -3.79 5.42
C ILE A 810 -19.75 -4.64 6.68
N ASN A 811 -20.89 -5.25 7.05
CA ASN A 811 -20.95 -6.18 8.19
C ASN A 811 -20.07 -7.39 7.96
N ALA A 812 -20.17 -8.06 6.83
CA ALA A 812 -19.37 -9.23 6.49
C ALA A 812 -17.85 -8.91 6.57
N ARG A 813 -17.42 -7.78 6.03
CA ARG A 813 -16.00 -7.36 6.10
C ARG A 813 -15.50 -7.05 7.51
N ARG A 814 -16.33 -6.46 8.36
CA ARG A 814 -15.91 -6.03 9.71
C ARG A 814 -16.05 -7.11 10.77
N TYR A 815 -17.07 -7.94 10.67
CA TYR A 815 -17.47 -8.86 11.70
C TYR A 815 -17.53 -10.31 11.24
N GLY A 816 -17.52 -10.55 9.94
CA GLY A 816 -17.51 -11.88 9.35
C GLY A 816 -16.14 -12.53 9.56
N LYS A 817 -16.01 -13.40 10.55
CA LYS A 817 -15.03 -14.48 10.51
C LYS A 817 -15.67 -15.60 9.68
N SER A 818 -15.74 -15.41 8.37
CA SER A 818 -16.11 -16.48 7.46
C SER A 818 -14.89 -17.39 7.35
N ASP A 819 -15.06 -18.68 7.68
CA ASP A 819 -14.06 -19.71 7.37
C ASP A 819 -14.12 -20.12 5.89
N GLU A 820 -14.90 -19.42 5.08
CA GLU A 820 -15.11 -19.66 3.65
C GLU A 820 -14.76 -18.43 2.81
N LEU A 821 -14.28 -18.66 1.60
CA LEU A 821 -14.05 -17.60 0.61
C LEU A 821 -15.40 -17.13 0.05
N ILE A 822 -15.67 -15.85 0.12
CA ILE A 822 -16.89 -15.23 -0.42
C ILE A 822 -16.62 -14.73 -1.83
N VAL A 823 -17.43 -15.14 -2.79
CA VAL A 823 -17.30 -14.72 -4.20
C VAL A 823 -17.48 -13.20 -4.30
N GLY A 824 -16.51 -12.55 -4.95
CA GLY A 824 -16.48 -11.09 -5.10
C GLY A 824 -15.69 -10.33 -4.04
N GLU A 825 -15.21 -11.00 -2.97
CA GLU A 825 -14.31 -10.40 -1.99
C GLU A 825 -12.85 -10.50 -2.42
N VAL A 826 -12.07 -9.49 -2.06
CA VAL A 826 -10.61 -9.48 -2.27
C VAL A 826 -9.93 -9.97 -1.00
N TYR A 827 -9.24 -11.07 -1.11
CA TYR A 827 -8.51 -11.69 0.00
C TYR A 827 -7.01 -11.49 -0.15
N THR A 828 -6.32 -11.23 0.94
CA THR A 828 -4.87 -11.32 0.93
C THR A 828 -4.42 -12.77 0.83
N ARG A 829 -3.21 -13.03 0.34
CA ARG A 829 -2.62 -14.38 0.32
C ARG A 829 -2.64 -15.03 1.71
N LYS A 830 -2.46 -14.23 2.77
CA LYS A 830 -2.52 -14.68 4.17
C LYS A 830 -3.94 -15.14 4.55
N ASP A 831 -4.95 -14.39 4.13
CA ASP A 831 -6.35 -14.78 4.38
C ASP A 831 -6.72 -16.05 3.63
N VAL A 832 -6.35 -16.18 2.36
CA VAL A 832 -6.58 -17.40 1.56
C VAL A 832 -5.86 -18.58 2.18
N SER A 833 -4.59 -18.44 2.59
CA SER A 833 -3.83 -19.51 3.24
C SER A 833 -4.45 -19.95 4.56
N ARG A 834 -4.96 -19.00 5.35
CA ARG A 834 -5.66 -19.28 6.62
C ARG A 834 -7.00 -19.99 6.37
N LEU A 835 -7.80 -19.48 5.44
CA LEU A 835 -9.13 -20.01 5.14
C LEU A 835 -9.08 -21.41 4.53
N LEU A 836 -8.06 -21.68 3.70
CA LEU A 836 -7.86 -22.98 3.07
C LEU A 836 -6.94 -23.92 3.88
N ASN A 837 -6.52 -23.51 5.05
CA ASN A 837 -5.61 -24.26 5.95
C ASN A 837 -4.33 -24.76 5.24
N TRP A 838 -3.75 -23.91 4.37
CA TRP A 838 -2.58 -24.24 3.60
C TRP A 838 -1.30 -23.81 4.31
N SER A 839 -0.50 -24.77 4.72
CA SER A 839 0.86 -24.52 5.19
C SER A 839 1.77 -24.26 3.98
N SER A 840 2.27 -23.05 3.84
CA SER A 840 3.29 -22.76 2.81
C SER A 840 4.65 -23.29 3.27
N ASN A 841 5.07 -24.43 2.73
CA ASN A 841 6.46 -24.91 2.84
C ASN A 841 7.36 -24.05 1.94
N GLY A 842 7.63 -22.79 2.33
CA GLY A 842 8.77 -22.00 1.83
C GLY A 842 9.01 -21.83 0.32
N GLN A 843 8.29 -22.55 -0.54
CA GLN A 843 8.37 -22.43 -1.98
C GLN A 843 7.18 -21.65 -2.53
N SER A 844 7.47 -20.66 -3.37
CA SER A 844 6.50 -19.90 -4.15
C SER A 844 5.66 -20.85 -5.00
N THR A 845 4.55 -21.32 -4.46
CA THR A 845 3.56 -22.04 -5.24
C THR A 845 2.58 -21.03 -5.83
N MET A 846 2.55 -20.99 -7.16
CA MET A 846 1.49 -20.29 -7.90
C MET A 846 0.15 -20.94 -7.57
N PHE A 847 -0.79 -20.14 -7.07
CA PHE A 847 -2.16 -20.58 -6.87
C PHE A 847 -2.92 -20.39 -8.20
N GLY A 848 -3.07 -21.46 -8.96
CA GLY A 848 -4.05 -21.46 -10.03
C GLY A 848 -5.38 -21.96 -9.46
N TYR A 849 -6.37 -21.09 -9.36
CA TYR A 849 -7.73 -21.52 -9.02
C TYR A 849 -8.37 -22.15 -10.25
N LYS A 850 -8.88 -23.39 -10.13
CA LYS A 850 -9.91 -23.90 -11.02
C LYS A 850 -11.24 -23.73 -10.31
N VAL A 851 -12.01 -22.76 -10.73
CA VAL A 851 -13.41 -22.67 -10.32
C VAL A 851 -14.15 -23.79 -11.08
N ASP A 852 -14.78 -24.68 -10.35
CA ASP A 852 -15.71 -25.63 -10.94
C ASP A 852 -16.88 -24.84 -11.53
N LYS A 853 -17.03 -24.91 -12.85
CA LYS A 853 -18.01 -24.11 -13.59
C LYS A 853 -19.47 -24.55 -13.36
N GLU A 854 -19.69 -25.74 -12.83
CA GLU A 854 -21.04 -26.27 -12.55
C GLU A 854 -21.48 -25.98 -11.10
N THR A 855 -20.54 -25.94 -10.15
CA THR A 855 -20.86 -25.75 -8.74
C THR A 855 -20.50 -24.36 -8.21
N GLY A 856 -19.71 -23.59 -8.95
CA GLY A 856 -19.25 -22.27 -8.53
C GLY A 856 -18.24 -22.32 -7.34
N THR A 857 -17.75 -23.50 -6.98
CA THR A 857 -16.76 -23.69 -5.90
C THR A 857 -15.33 -23.64 -6.43
N CYS A 858 -14.40 -23.04 -5.63
CA CYS A 858 -12.96 -23.00 -5.91
C CYS A 858 -12.28 -24.29 -5.49
#